data_229e0b22e733d18b17141897a2b3fc5e
#
_entry.id   229e0b22e733d18b17141897a2b3fc5e
#
_cell.length_a   1.000
_cell.length_b   1.000
_cell.length_c   1.000
_cell.angle_alpha   90.00
_cell.angle_beta   90.00
_cell.angle_gamma   90.00
#
_symmetry.space_group_name_H-M   'P 1'
#
loop_
_entity.id
_entity.type
_entity.pdbx_description
1 polymer ?
#
loop_
_entity_poly.entity_id
_entity_poly.type
_entity_poly.pdbx_seq_one_letter_code
_entity_poly.pdbx_strand_id
1 'polypeptide(L)'
;MTIRPPVKEIKKVQIIVDQNPIETTFEKWAKPGHFSKNLSRGPNTTTWIWNLHADAHDFDSHTSDLEDISRKVFSAHFGQLGIILIWLSGMYFHGARFSNYEAWLSDPTHIKPSAQVVWPIVGQEILNGDVGGGFQGVQITSGLFQMWRASGITSELQLYSTAIGGLILASAMFFAGWFHYHKAAPKLEWFQNVESMMNHHLAGLLGLGSLGWAGHQIHLSLPINRLLDAGVDPKEIPLPHEFVLNRGLMAQLYPSFSKGLSPFFTLNWGDYNDFLTFKGGLNPVNGGLWLSDIAHHHLAIAVLFIIAGHMYRTNFGIGHSMKEILEAHKGPFTGEGHKGLYEILTTSWHAQLAINLALFGSLSIIVAHHMYAMPPYPYLATDYGTQLSLFTHHMWIGGFCIVGAGAHGAIFMVRDYDPANSYNNLLDRVIRHRDAIISHLNWVCIFLGFHSFGLYIHNDTMSALGRPQDMFSDTTIQLQPVFAQWVQNTHFIAPQLTAPNALVGTSLSWGGDLVAIGGKVAMMPMLLGTSDFMVHHIHAFTIHVTALILLKGVLYARSSRLIPDKANLGFRFPCDGPGRGGTCQVSAWDHVFLGLFWMYNSLSIVLFHFSWKMQSDIWGTVNSSGISHITGGNFAQGANTINGWLRDFLWAQSSQVIQSYGSALSAYGLVFLGAHFVWAFSLMFLFSGRGYWQELIESILWAHNKLKVAPAIQPRALSITQGRAVGVAHYLLGGIATTWSFFLARIIAVG
;
A
#
# COMPACT_ATOMS: atom_id res chain seq x y z
N MET A 1 -7.40 -50.89 -29.32
CA MET A 1 -8.16 -49.80 -29.98
C MET A 1 -7.69 -48.50 -29.44
N THR A 2 -6.82 -47.81 -30.16
CA THR A 2 -6.35 -46.47 -29.82
C THR A 2 -7.40 -45.48 -30.32
N ILE A 3 -8.14 -44.89 -29.39
CA ILE A 3 -9.09 -43.83 -29.71
C ILE A 3 -8.23 -42.57 -29.99
N ARG A 4 -8.06 -42.23 -31.27
CA ARG A 4 -7.55 -40.90 -31.65
C ARG A 4 -8.62 -39.87 -31.31
N PRO A 5 -8.30 -38.83 -30.54
CA PRO A 5 -9.23 -37.72 -30.39
C PRO A 5 -9.49 -37.09 -31.77
N PRO A 6 -10.69 -36.57 -32.02
CA PRO A 6 -11.01 -35.93 -33.27
C PRO A 6 -10.04 -34.75 -33.46
N VAL A 7 -9.38 -34.69 -34.61
CA VAL A 7 -8.56 -33.55 -35.02
C VAL A 7 -9.53 -32.37 -35.15
N LYS A 8 -9.57 -31.48 -34.15
CA LYS A 8 -10.23 -30.20 -34.31
C LYS A 8 -9.50 -29.43 -35.39
N GLU A 9 -10.25 -28.96 -36.39
CA GLU A 9 -9.72 -28.02 -37.37
C GLU A 9 -8.86 -26.98 -36.70
N ILE A 10 -7.62 -26.82 -37.18
CA ILE A 10 -6.73 -25.75 -36.74
C ILE A 10 -7.45 -24.45 -37.11
N LYS A 11 -8.04 -23.76 -36.13
CA LYS A 11 -8.60 -22.44 -36.36
C LYS A 11 -7.48 -21.58 -36.93
N LYS A 12 -7.75 -20.94 -38.08
CA LYS A 12 -6.84 -19.94 -38.66
C LYS A 12 -6.35 -19.02 -37.54
N VAL A 13 -5.03 -18.78 -37.51
CA VAL A 13 -4.43 -17.82 -36.56
C VAL A 13 -5.24 -16.52 -36.64
N GLN A 14 -5.93 -16.18 -35.56
CA GLN A 14 -6.71 -14.94 -35.50
C GLN A 14 -5.73 -13.78 -35.35
N ILE A 15 -5.87 -12.78 -36.21
CA ILE A 15 -5.16 -11.51 -36.04
C ILE A 15 -5.76 -10.80 -34.84
N ILE A 16 -5.01 -10.67 -33.77
CA ILE A 16 -5.45 -10.09 -32.49
C ILE A 16 -5.06 -8.61 -32.34
N VAL A 17 -4.48 -8.01 -33.38
CA VAL A 17 -4.13 -6.59 -33.43
C VAL A 17 -4.91 -5.90 -34.55
N ASP A 18 -5.17 -4.61 -34.36
CA ASP A 18 -5.83 -3.78 -35.36
C ASP A 18 -4.89 -3.57 -36.55
N GLN A 19 -5.40 -3.79 -37.76
CA GLN A 19 -4.66 -3.56 -39.01
C GLN A 19 -4.53 -2.07 -39.37
N ASN A 20 -5.41 -1.23 -38.86
CA ASN A 20 -5.44 0.22 -39.11
C ASN A 20 -5.57 0.97 -37.76
N PRO A 21 -4.54 0.94 -36.91
CA PRO A 21 -4.58 1.65 -35.64
C PRO A 21 -4.59 3.16 -35.83
N ILE A 22 -4.90 3.89 -34.76
CA ILE A 22 -4.93 5.34 -34.77
C ILE A 22 -3.53 5.89 -35.12
N GLU A 23 -3.46 6.77 -36.12
CA GLU A 23 -2.20 7.38 -36.54
C GLU A 23 -1.60 8.27 -35.45
N THR A 24 -0.27 8.30 -35.41
CA THR A 24 0.48 9.22 -34.55
C THR A 24 0.40 10.61 -35.11
N THR A 25 -0.24 11.51 -34.39
CA THR A 25 -0.35 12.93 -34.81
C THR A 25 -0.34 13.82 -33.58
N PHE A 26 0.09 15.06 -33.71
CA PHE A 26 0.12 16.05 -32.64
C PHE A 26 -1.04 17.06 -32.74
N GLU A 27 -1.96 16.88 -33.66
CA GLU A 27 -3.08 17.81 -33.90
C GLU A 27 -3.94 18.00 -32.63
N LYS A 28 -4.23 16.89 -31.92
CA LYS A 28 -5.03 16.94 -30.69
C LYS A 28 -4.32 17.64 -29.52
N TRP A 29 -3.01 17.76 -29.56
CA TRP A 29 -2.24 18.47 -28.53
C TRP A 29 -2.55 19.97 -28.51
N ALA A 30 -2.90 20.55 -29.68
CA ALA A 30 -3.32 21.94 -29.80
C ALA A 30 -4.79 22.17 -29.43
N LYS A 31 -5.54 21.12 -29.12
CA LYS A 31 -6.98 21.16 -28.82
C LYS A 31 -7.28 20.56 -27.46
N PRO A 32 -6.94 21.24 -26.34
CA PRO A 32 -7.23 20.75 -25.01
C PRO A 32 -8.72 20.48 -24.83
N GLY A 33 -9.08 19.36 -24.23
CA GLY A 33 -10.49 18.97 -24.07
C GLY A 33 -11.10 18.27 -25.26
N HIS A 34 -10.31 17.90 -26.29
CA HIS A 34 -10.78 17.20 -27.50
C HIS A 34 -11.56 15.91 -27.17
N PHE A 35 -11.29 15.28 -26.04
CA PHE A 35 -11.91 14.03 -25.63
C PHE A 35 -13.36 14.17 -25.14
N SER A 36 -13.82 15.36 -24.85
CA SER A 36 -15.17 15.64 -24.33
C SER A 36 -15.91 16.61 -25.24
N LYS A 37 -17.17 16.31 -25.56
CA LYS A 37 -18.01 17.21 -26.38
C LYS A 37 -18.19 18.58 -25.73
N ASN A 38 -18.29 18.63 -24.40
CA ASN A 38 -18.47 19.88 -23.66
C ASN A 38 -17.17 20.69 -23.60
N LEU A 39 -16.05 20.02 -23.34
CA LEU A 39 -14.74 20.67 -23.22
C LEU A 39 -14.16 21.09 -24.56
N SER A 40 -14.48 20.39 -25.66
CA SER A 40 -13.95 20.68 -26.98
C SER A 40 -14.43 22.03 -27.56
N ARG A 41 -15.47 22.63 -26.98
CA ARG A 41 -15.98 23.97 -27.35
C ARG A 41 -15.08 25.09 -26.84
N GLY A 42 -14.10 24.77 -26.00
CA GLY A 42 -13.19 25.72 -25.38
C GLY A 42 -13.74 26.39 -24.13
N PRO A 43 -12.88 27.14 -23.42
CA PRO A 43 -13.24 27.74 -22.15
C PRO A 43 -14.18 28.94 -22.32
N ASN A 44 -15.31 28.93 -21.63
CA ASN A 44 -16.21 30.05 -21.46
C ASN A 44 -16.14 30.60 -20.03
N THR A 45 -15.93 29.69 -19.07
CA THR A 45 -15.72 30.00 -17.66
C THR A 45 -14.48 29.27 -17.12
N THR A 46 -13.99 29.70 -15.96
CA THR A 46 -12.83 29.07 -15.33
C THR A 46 -13.10 27.61 -14.88
N THR A 47 -14.35 27.21 -14.75
CA THR A 47 -14.73 25.83 -14.43
C THR A 47 -14.25 24.84 -15.51
N TRP A 48 -14.14 25.28 -16.77
CA TRP A 48 -13.61 24.46 -17.85
C TRP A 48 -12.19 23.97 -17.56
N ILE A 49 -11.33 24.81 -16.97
CA ILE A 49 -9.95 24.48 -16.67
C ILE A 49 -9.87 23.29 -15.70
N TRP A 50 -10.71 23.33 -14.67
CA TRP A 50 -10.76 22.25 -13.69
C TRP A 50 -11.34 20.96 -14.24
N ASN A 51 -12.40 21.06 -15.02
CA ASN A 51 -13.05 19.90 -15.66
C ASN A 51 -12.12 19.20 -16.66
N LEU A 52 -11.27 19.95 -17.35
CA LEU A 52 -10.25 19.39 -18.22
C LEU A 52 -9.35 18.39 -17.49
N HIS A 53 -8.87 18.76 -16.31
CA HIS A 53 -8.00 17.90 -15.52
C HIS A 53 -8.76 16.77 -14.84
N ALA A 54 -9.96 17.05 -14.34
CA ALA A 54 -10.78 16.04 -13.65
C ALA A 54 -11.18 14.87 -14.55
N ASP A 55 -11.45 15.13 -15.82
CA ASP A 55 -11.98 14.13 -16.75
C ASP A 55 -10.93 13.56 -17.72
N ALA A 56 -9.66 14.00 -17.61
CA ALA A 56 -8.60 13.64 -18.57
C ALA A 56 -8.34 12.13 -18.66
N HIS A 57 -8.42 11.41 -17.54
CA HIS A 57 -8.18 9.96 -17.48
C HIS A 57 -9.46 9.13 -17.29
N ASP A 58 -10.62 9.77 -17.37
CA ASP A 58 -11.91 9.10 -17.29
C ASP A 58 -12.33 8.56 -18.66
N PHE A 59 -11.63 7.53 -19.14
CA PHE A 59 -11.68 7.07 -20.52
C PHE A 59 -13.06 6.57 -20.94
N ASP A 60 -13.81 5.93 -20.06
CA ASP A 60 -15.15 5.45 -20.35
C ASP A 60 -16.22 6.56 -20.40
N SER A 61 -15.88 7.78 -19.99
CA SER A 61 -16.69 8.97 -20.26
C SER A 61 -16.39 9.61 -21.63
N HIS A 62 -15.26 9.29 -22.24
CA HIS A 62 -14.87 9.82 -23.56
C HIS A 62 -15.54 9.08 -24.72
N THR A 63 -15.79 7.80 -24.55
CA THR A 63 -16.39 6.92 -25.54
C THR A 63 -17.08 5.76 -24.86
N SER A 64 -18.02 5.11 -25.54
CA SER A 64 -18.66 3.86 -25.12
C SER A 64 -18.01 2.61 -25.74
N ASP A 65 -17.05 2.79 -26.63
CA ASP A 65 -16.34 1.67 -27.29
C ASP A 65 -15.35 1.02 -26.32
N LEU A 66 -15.70 -0.16 -25.82
CA LEU A 66 -14.87 -0.89 -24.86
C LEU A 66 -13.48 -1.22 -25.42
N GLU A 67 -13.36 -1.47 -26.72
CA GLU A 67 -12.05 -1.72 -27.34
C GLU A 67 -11.14 -0.50 -27.25
N ASP A 68 -11.66 0.69 -27.56
CA ASP A 68 -10.88 1.93 -27.46
C ASP A 68 -10.54 2.28 -26.02
N ILE A 69 -11.49 2.12 -25.09
CA ILE A 69 -11.24 2.29 -23.64
C ILE A 69 -10.10 1.38 -23.19
N SER A 70 -10.16 0.11 -23.55
CA SER A 70 -9.16 -0.89 -23.15
C SER A 70 -7.76 -0.58 -23.71
N ARG A 71 -7.68 -0.11 -24.95
CA ARG A 71 -6.41 0.33 -25.56
C ARG A 71 -5.82 1.53 -24.85
N LYS A 72 -6.64 2.51 -24.46
CA LYS A 72 -6.20 3.67 -23.68
C LYS A 72 -5.70 3.27 -22.29
N VAL A 73 -6.41 2.38 -21.63
CA VAL A 73 -5.99 1.85 -20.32
C VAL A 73 -4.66 1.12 -20.44
N PHE A 74 -4.50 0.26 -21.43
CA PHE A 74 -3.28 -0.51 -21.66
C PHE A 74 -2.07 0.41 -21.90
N SER A 75 -2.23 1.39 -22.80
CA SER A 75 -1.19 2.37 -23.09
C SER A 75 -0.84 3.22 -21.86
N ALA A 76 -1.85 3.67 -21.12
CA ALA A 76 -1.66 4.46 -19.90
C ALA A 76 -0.91 3.68 -18.81
N HIS A 77 -1.13 2.36 -18.71
CA HIS A 77 -0.40 1.50 -17.79
C HIS A 77 1.09 1.43 -18.14
N PHE A 78 1.46 1.34 -19.42
CA PHE A 78 2.86 1.45 -19.84
C PHE A 78 3.48 2.78 -19.43
N GLY A 79 2.75 3.87 -19.61
CA GLY A 79 3.19 5.20 -19.15
C GLY A 79 3.43 5.26 -17.66
N GLN A 80 2.54 4.69 -16.86
CA GLN A 80 2.70 4.63 -15.40
C GLN A 80 3.91 3.79 -14.99
N LEU A 81 4.12 2.64 -15.64
CA LEU A 81 5.31 1.82 -15.41
C LEU A 81 6.60 2.58 -15.73
N GLY A 82 6.60 3.35 -16.83
CA GLY A 82 7.72 4.21 -17.17
C GLY A 82 8.03 5.25 -16.10
N ILE A 83 7.01 5.90 -15.55
CA ILE A 83 7.17 6.87 -14.46
C ILE A 83 7.71 6.20 -13.19
N ILE A 84 7.19 5.05 -12.82
CA ILE A 84 7.65 4.27 -11.65
C ILE A 84 9.13 3.89 -11.82
N LEU A 85 9.53 3.47 -13.01
CA LEU A 85 10.91 3.07 -13.29
C LEU A 85 11.87 4.26 -13.30
N ILE A 86 11.46 5.46 -13.72
CA ILE A 86 12.25 6.68 -13.58
C ILE A 86 12.46 7.01 -12.10
N TRP A 87 11.41 6.94 -11.29
CA TRP A 87 11.53 7.15 -9.86
C TRP A 87 12.49 6.15 -9.23
N LEU A 88 12.34 4.86 -9.53
CA LEU A 88 13.21 3.81 -9.00
C LEU A 88 14.67 4.01 -9.43
N SER A 89 14.89 4.34 -10.69
CA SER A 89 16.21 4.70 -11.21
C SER A 89 16.83 5.86 -10.42
N GLY A 90 16.03 6.88 -10.11
CA GLY A 90 16.46 8.01 -9.27
C GLY A 90 16.90 7.56 -7.88
N MET A 91 16.19 6.60 -7.26
CA MET A 91 16.58 6.07 -5.96
C MET A 91 17.95 5.39 -6.01
N TYR A 92 18.19 4.56 -7.01
CA TYR A 92 19.50 3.93 -7.21
C TYR A 92 20.59 4.93 -7.58
N PHE A 93 20.27 5.94 -8.39
CA PHE A 93 21.22 6.99 -8.77
C PHE A 93 21.65 7.84 -7.57
N HIS A 94 20.71 8.22 -6.71
CA HIS A 94 21.03 8.93 -5.47
C HIS A 94 21.88 8.09 -4.53
N GLY A 95 21.62 6.78 -4.47
CA GLY A 95 22.48 5.85 -3.75
C GLY A 95 23.89 5.75 -4.34
N ALA A 96 24.01 5.86 -5.66
CA ALA A 96 25.30 5.80 -6.34
C ALA A 96 26.15 7.08 -6.23
N ARG A 97 25.50 8.25 -6.13
CA ARG A 97 26.20 9.54 -6.25
C ARG A 97 26.12 10.45 -5.02
N PHE A 98 25.11 10.25 -4.16
CA PHE A 98 24.83 11.18 -3.07
C PHE A 98 24.60 10.44 -1.74
N SER A 99 25.32 9.34 -1.53
CA SER A 99 25.07 8.47 -0.38
C SER A 99 26.34 8.06 0.36
N ASN A 100 26.12 7.53 1.56
CA ASN A 100 27.15 6.88 2.38
C ASN A 100 26.97 5.35 2.40
N TYR A 101 26.46 4.77 1.32
CA TYR A 101 26.12 3.34 1.26
C TYR A 101 27.33 2.44 1.54
N GLU A 102 28.48 2.70 0.92
CA GLU A 102 29.69 1.88 1.13
C GLU A 102 30.21 1.98 2.57
N ALA A 103 30.17 3.18 3.16
CA ALA A 103 30.51 3.36 4.56
C ALA A 103 29.52 2.62 5.48
N TRP A 104 28.22 2.72 5.18
CA TRP A 104 27.18 2.01 5.91
C TRP A 104 27.36 0.49 5.86
N LEU A 105 27.74 -0.08 4.72
CA LEU A 105 28.03 -1.50 4.61
C LEU A 105 29.11 -1.97 5.59
N SER A 106 30.10 -1.12 5.88
CA SER A 106 31.20 -1.45 6.80
C SER A 106 30.79 -1.35 8.26
N ASP A 107 29.81 -0.53 8.59
CA ASP A 107 29.34 -0.32 9.98
C ASP A 107 27.84 0.04 10.02
N PRO A 108 26.96 -0.93 9.73
CA PRO A 108 25.54 -0.66 9.60
C PRO A 108 24.81 -0.39 10.93
N THR A 109 25.44 -0.66 12.07
CA THR A 109 24.86 -0.42 13.40
C THR A 109 25.07 1.02 13.88
N HIS A 110 26.10 1.70 13.41
CA HIS A 110 26.47 3.05 13.85
C HIS A 110 26.25 4.13 12.79
N ILE A 111 26.40 3.79 11.52
CA ILE A 111 26.21 4.74 10.41
C ILE A 111 24.74 4.78 10.04
N LYS A 112 24.19 5.99 9.96
CA LYS A 112 22.78 6.21 9.55
C LYS A 112 22.70 6.28 8.04
N PRO A 113 21.76 5.60 7.38
CA PRO A 113 21.59 5.66 5.93
C PRO A 113 21.27 7.08 5.46
N SER A 114 21.97 7.56 4.45
CA SER A 114 21.70 8.84 3.80
C SER A 114 21.96 8.74 2.30
N ALA A 115 21.03 9.23 1.49
CA ALA A 115 21.14 9.29 0.04
C ALA A 115 20.59 10.60 -0.51
N GLN A 116 20.59 11.65 0.30
CA GLN A 116 20.10 12.96 -0.07
C GLN A 116 21.00 14.02 0.52
N VAL A 117 21.54 14.89 -0.34
CA VAL A 117 22.36 16.06 0.06
C VAL A 117 21.69 17.29 -0.51
N VAL A 118 21.39 18.27 0.33
CA VAL A 118 20.79 19.52 -0.10
C VAL A 118 21.88 20.54 -0.46
N TRP A 119 21.57 21.42 -1.42
CA TRP A 119 22.49 22.50 -1.80
C TRP A 119 22.72 23.52 -0.66
N PRO A 120 23.93 24.06 -0.55
CA PRO A 120 24.24 25.05 0.47
C PRO A 120 23.71 26.43 0.06
N ILE A 121 22.43 26.65 0.18
CA ILE A 121 21.74 27.89 -0.15
C ILE A 121 20.70 28.23 0.92
N VAL A 122 20.52 29.50 1.21
CA VAL A 122 19.53 30.06 2.16
C VAL A 122 19.57 29.46 3.57
N GLY A 123 20.67 28.85 3.94
CA GLY A 123 20.84 28.22 5.26
C GLY A 123 20.34 26.82 5.37
N GLN A 124 19.80 26.22 4.29
CA GLN A 124 19.26 24.84 4.32
C GLN A 124 20.33 23.76 4.47
N GLU A 125 21.63 24.12 4.30
CA GLU A 125 22.73 23.19 4.50
C GLU A 125 22.82 22.60 5.92
N ILE A 126 22.13 23.17 6.90
CA ILE A 126 22.00 22.62 8.24
C ILE A 126 21.29 21.26 8.21
N LEU A 127 20.47 21.01 7.19
CA LEU A 127 19.74 19.74 7.02
C LEU A 127 20.69 18.60 6.64
N ASN A 128 21.88 18.91 6.11
CA ASN A 128 22.93 17.92 5.91
C ASN A 128 23.59 17.57 7.25
N GLY A 129 22.89 16.75 8.03
CA GLY A 129 23.36 16.31 9.34
C GLY A 129 24.52 15.33 9.24
N ASP A 130 25.26 15.18 10.34
CA ASP A 130 26.30 14.16 10.45
C ASP A 130 25.67 12.79 10.65
N VAL A 131 25.58 12.00 9.57
CA VAL A 131 24.99 10.66 9.56
C VAL A 131 26.02 9.56 9.81
N GLY A 132 27.29 9.91 9.90
CA GLY A 132 28.38 8.96 10.07
C GLY A 132 29.05 8.58 8.77
N GLY A 133 30.18 7.87 8.87
CA GLY A 133 30.98 7.47 7.72
C GLY A 133 31.69 8.65 7.02
N GLY A 134 31.85 9.78 7.70
CA GLY A 134 32.42 10.98 7.11
C GLY A 134 31.50 11.66 6.10
N PHE A 135 30.20 11.42 6.17
CA PHE A 135 29.18 11.93 5.26
C PHE A 135 28.22 12.89 5.96
N GLN A 136 27.88 13.97 5.30
CA GLN A 136 26.84 14.89 5.74
C GLN A 136 25.70 14.93 4.74
N GLY A 137 24.52 14.55 5.21
CA GLY A 137 23.33 14.47 4.38
C GLY A 137 22.07 14.30 5.21
N VAL A 138 20.94 14.21 4.52
CA VAL A 138 19.64 13.94 5.13
C VAL A 138 19.51 12.44 5.38
N GLN A 139 19.16 12.04 6.59
CA GLN A 139 18.89 10.63 6.90
C GLN A 139 17.66 10.15 6.16
N ILE A 140 17.77 8.99 5.47
CA ILE A 140 16.65 8.34 4.78
C ILE A 140 16.05 7.25 5.65
N THR A 141 14.75 7.01 5.45
CA THR A 141 13.98 6.00 6.19
C THR A 141 13.20 5.07 5.25
N SER A 142 13.67 4.92 4.02
CA SER A 142 13.04 4.08 3.00
C SER A 142 13.43 2.60 3.09
N GLY A 143 14.51 2.27 3.77
CA GLY A 143 15.02 0.89 3.86
C GLY A 143 15.78 0.42 2.63
N LEU A 144 16.11 1.32 1.70
CA LEU A 144 16.83 0.97 0.47
C LEU A 144 18.20 0.35 0.74
N PHE A 145 18.95 0.88 1.72
CA PHE A 145 20.27 0.33 2.04
C PHE A 145 20.19 -1.11 2.52
N GLN A 146 19.22 -1.40 3.37
CA GLN A 146 18.97 -2.75 3.86
C GLN A 146 18.58 -3.69 2.73
N MET A 147 17.71 -3.25 1.82
CA MET A 147 17.30 -4.01 0.65
C MET A 147 18.46 -4.26 -0.29
N TRP A 148 19.29 -3.25 -0.58
CA TRP A 148 20.45 -3.40 -1.45
C TRP A 148 21.47 -4.37 -0.87
N ARG A 149 21.75 -4.29 0.42
CA ARG A 149 22.64 -5.23 1.11
C ARG A 149 22.11 -6.66 1.02
N ALA A 150 20.83 -6.84 1.29
CA ALA A 150 20.19 -8.16 1.22
C ALA A 150 20.27 -8.76 -0.17
N SER A 151 20.19 -7.95 -1.23
CA SER A 151 20.29 -8.42 -2.62
C SER A 151 21.72 -8.68 -3.09
N GLY A 152 22.74 -8.28 -2.32
CA GLY A 152 24.13 -8.52 -2.61
C GLY A 152 24.87 -7.36 -3.28
N ILE A 153 24.33 -6.15 -3.25
CA ILE A 153 25.00 -4.96 -3.77
C ILE A 153 26.08 -4.51 -2.77
N THR A 154 27.32 -4.39 -3.23
CA THR A 154 28.48 -4.04 -2.39
C THR A 154 29.20 -2.77 -2.83
N SER A 155 28.79 -2.16 -3.94
CA SER A 155 29.46 -0.96 -4.46
C SER A 155 28.48 0.04 -5.08
N GLU A 156 28.87 1.29 -5.09
CA GLU A 156 28.13 2.38 -5.75
C GLU A 156 28.08 2.18 -7.28
N LEU A 157 29.10 1.53 -7.88
CA LEU A 157 29.08 1.21 -9.30
C LEU A 157 27.89 0.30 -9.66
N GLN A 158 27.59 -0.69 -8.82
CA GLN A 158 26.43 -1.57 -9.02
C GLN A 158 25.10 -0.80 -8.90
N LEU A 159 25.01 0.15 -8.00
CA LEU A 159 23.85 1.05 -7.88
C LEU A 159 23.70 1.91 -9.13
N TYR A 160 24.79 2.47 -9.63
CA TYR A 160 24.80 3.27 -10.85
C TYR A 160 24.34 2.46 -12.07
N SER A 161 24.87 1.25 -12.22
CA SER A 161 24.51 0.35 -13.31
C SER A 161 23.02 0.00 -13.27
N THR A 162 22.47 -0.23 -12.10
CA THR A 162 21.04 -0.51 -11.91
C THR A 162 20.20 0.73 -12.26
N ALA A 163 20.65 1.92 -11.87
CA ALA A 163 19.97 3.18 -12.21
C ALA A 163 19.86 3.36 -13.74
N ILE A 164 20.95 3.14 -14.45
CA ILE A 164 20.97 3.24 -15.93
C ILE A 164 20.06 2.17 -16.55
N GLY A 165 20.10 0.95 -16.06
CA GLY A 165 19.19 -0.13 -16.50
C GLY A 165 17.72 0.24 -16.28
N GLY A 166 17.40 0.88 -15.16
CA GLY A 166 16.06 1.39 -14.88
C GLY A 166 15.60 2.45 -15.87
N LEU A 167 16.48 3.38 -16.25
CA LEU A 167 16.18 4.40 -17.28
C LEU A 167 15.93 3.77 -18.65
N ILE A 168 16.73 2.79 -19.03
CA ILE A 168 16.57 2.08 -20.32
C ILE A 168 15.22 1.37 -20.33
N LEU A 169 14.87 0.67 -19.26
CA LEU A 169 13.58 -0.01 -19.14
C LEU A 169 12.41 0.99 -19.13
N ALA A 170 12.55 2.12 -18.46
CA ALA A 170 11.54 3.17 -18.47
C ALA A 170 11.28 3.68 -19.89
N SER A 171 12.35 3.92 -20.67
CA SER A 171 12.24 4.32 -22.06
C SER A 171 11.53 3.26 -22.91
N ALA A 172 11.83 1.99 -22.65
CA ALA A 172 11.15 0.87 -23.31
C ALA A 172 9.66 0.83 -22.96
N MET A 173 9.28 1.16 -21.71
CA MET A 173 7.87 1.22 -21.32
C MET A 173 7.12 2.36 -22.02
N PHE A 174 7.70 3.56 -22.10
CA PHE A 174 7.08 4.65 -22.85
C PHE A 174 6.95 4.33 -24.33
N PHE A 175 7.96 3.72 -24.92
CA PHE A 175 7.90 3.23 -26.30
C PHE A 175 6.78 2.19 -26.47
N ALA A 176 6.66 1.25 -25.54
CA ALA A 176 5.63 0.21 -25.60
C ALA A 176 4.22 0.81 -25.51
N GLY A 177 4.01 1.86 -24.72
CA GLY A 177 2.73 2.56 -24.66
C GLY A 177 2.34 3.18 -26.00
N TRP A 178 3.27 3.86 -26.64
CA TRP A 178 3.08 4.38 -28.00
C TRP A 178 2.85 3.25 -29.00
N PHE A 179 3.66 2.21 -28.97
CA PHE A 179 3.60 1.09 -29.91
C PHE A 179 2.26 0.35 -29.84
N HIS A 180 1.78 0.04 -28.62
CA HIS A 180 0.55 -0.71 -28.43
C HIS A 180 -0.73 0.13 -28.58
N TYR A 181 -0.62 1.40 -28.84
CA TYR A 181 -1.75 2.23 -29.22
C TYR A 181 -1.74 2.61 -30.71
N HIS A 182 -0.56 2.90 -31.26
CA HIS A 182 -0.40 3.45 -32.61
C HIS A 182 0.12 2.46 -33.65
N LYS A 183 0.66 1.31 -33.25
CA LYS A 183 1.26 0.33 -34.18
C LYS A 183 0.70 -1.08 -34.01
N ALA A 184 0.58 -1.56 -32.80
CA ALA A 184 0.07 -2.90 -32.51
C ALA A 184 -1.00 -2.82 -31.40
N ALA A 185 -2.12 -2.15 -31.73
CA ALA A 185 -3.25 -1.98 -30.81
C ALA A 185 -4.02 -3.30 -30.72
N PRO A 186 -4.15 -3.93 -29.56
CA PRO A 186 -4.86 -5.18 -29.40
C PRO A 186 -6.35 -5.04 -29.67
N LYS A 187 -6.97 -6.07 -30.22
CA LYS A 187 -8.42 -6.19 -30.33
C LYS A 187 -9.06 -6.52 -28.99
N LEU A 188 -10.35 -6.28 -28.86
CA LEU A 188 -11.08 -6.52 -27.61
C LEU A 188 -10.97 -7.98 -27.14
N GLU A 189 -10.99 -8.93 -28.06
CA GLU A 189 -10.85 -10.35 -27.73
C GLU A 189 -9.54 -10.68 -27.02
N TRP A 190 -8.48 -9.95 -27.33
CA TRP A 190 -7.20 -10.13 -26.64
C TRP A 190 -7.31 -9.74 -25.15
N PHE A 191 -7.96 -8.61 -24.84
CA PHE A 191 -8.17 -8.20 -23.45
C PHE A 191 -9.11 -9.13 -22.68
N GLN A 192 -10.02 -9.79 -23.39
CA GLN A 192 -11.01 -10.69 -22.78
C GLN A 192 -10.54 -12.14 -22.70
N ASN A 193 -9.35 -12.45 -23.15
CA ASN A 193 -8.75 -13.78 -23.00
C ASN A 193 -8.16 -13.94 -21.60
N VAL A 194 -9.03 -14.04 -20.61
CA VAL A 194 -8.66 -14.01 -19.20
C VAL A 194 -8.00 -15.29 -18.72
N GLU A 195 -8.31 -16.44 -19.31
CA GLU A 195 -7.65 -17.72 -18.99
C GLU A 195 -6.17 -17.66 -19.35
N SER A 196 -5.84 -17.17 -20.54
CA SER A 196 -4.44 -16.99 -20.96
C SER A 196 -3.74 -15.94 -20.09
N MET A 197 -4.41 -14.84 -19.79
CA MET A 197 -3.86 -13.79 -18.91
C MET A 197 -3.50 -14.34 -17.54
N MET A 198 -4.40 -15.09 -16.92
CA MET A 198 -4.15 -15.67 -15.60
C MET A 198 -3.06 -16.73 -15.63
N ASN A 199 -3.03 -17.61 -16.62
CA ASN A 199 -1.97 -18.59 -16.77
C ASN A 199 -0.59 -17.92 -16.87
N HIS A 200 -0.46 -16.87 -17.69
CA HIS A 200 0.80 -16.16 -17.88
C HIS A 200 1.21 -15.33 -16.65
N HIS A 201 0.26 -14.68 -15.99
CA HIS A 201 0.58 -13.91 -14.79
C HIS A 201 0.90 -14.81 -13.59
N LEU A 202 0.28 -15.99 -13.47
CA LEU A 202 0.62 -16.96 -12.43
C LEU A 202 1.98 -17.63 -12.70
N ALA A 203 2.14 -18.26 -13.87
CA ALA A 203 3.38 -18.99 -14.19
C ALA A 203 4.51 -18.05 -14.57
N GLY A 204 4.26 -17.09 -15.45
CA GLY A 204 5.27 -16.20 -16.02
C GLY A 204 5.72 -15.09 -15.09
N LEU A 205 4.76 -14.35 -14.52
CA LEU A 205 5.06 -13.22 -13.65
C LEU A 205 5.41 -13.70 -12.23
N LEU A 206 4.49 -14.37 -11.56
CA LEU A 206 4.69 -14.80 -10.17
C LEU A 206 5.59 -16.01 -10.06
N GLY A 207 5.41 -17.01 -10.93
CA GLY A 207 6.20 -18.25 -10.90
C GLY A 207 7.64 -18.05 -11.32
N LEU A 208 7.86 -17.61 -12.55
CA LEU A 208 9.22 -17.39 -13.06
C LEU A 208 9.90 -16.19 -12.37
N GLY A 209 9.14 -15.18 -11.95
CA GLY A 209 9.67 -14.08 -11.16
C GLY A 209 10.20 -14.53 -9.80
N SER A 210 9.46 -15.37 -9.09
CA SER A 210 9.90 -15.94 -7.82
C SER A 210 11.06 -16.93 -8.01
N LEU A 211 11.04 -17.72 -9.08
CA LEU A 211 12.13 -18.62 -9.41
C LEU A 211 13.44 -17.85 -9.71
N GLY A 212 13.34 -16.79 -10.52
CA GLY A 212 14.47 -15.91 -10.83
C GLY A 212 15.03 -15.25 -9.58
N TRP A 213 14.15 -14.80 -8.68
CA TRP A 213 14.59 -14.21 -7.42
C TRP A 213 15.26 -15.25 -6.51
N ALA A 214 14.70 -16.44 -6.37
CA ALA A 214 15.34 -17.53 -5.63
C ALA A 214 16.72 -17.86 -6.20
N GLY A 215 16.85 -17.91 -7.52
CA GLY A 215 18.14 -18.12 -8.19
C GLY A 215 19.12 -16.99 -7.89
N HIS A 216 18.69 -15.75 -7.96
CA HIS A 216 19.52 -14.60 -7.56
C HIS A 216 19.96 -14.71 -6.09
N GLN A 217 19.05 -15.03 -5.20
CA GLN A 217 19.37 -15.18 -3.78
C GLN A 217 20.36 -16.31 -3.53
N ILE A 218 20.16 -17.49 -4.14
CA ILE A 218 21.05 -18.64 -3.97
C ILE A 218 22.46 -18.35 -4.51
N HIS A 219 22.55 -17.75 -5.69
CA HIS A 219 23.84 -17.60 -6.38
C HIS A 219 24.59 -16.32 -6.02
N LEU A 220 23.91 -15.27 -5.57
CA LEU A 220 24.50 -13.96 -5.29
C LEU A 220 24.26 -13.48 -3.86
N SER A 221 23.02 -13.44 -3.41
CA SER A 221 22.68 -12.85 -2.10
C SER A 221 23.26 -13.66 -0.95
N LEU A 222 23.11 -14.98 -0.97
CA LEU A 222 23.57 -15.85 0.11
C LEU A 222 25.10 -15.78 0.30
N PRO A 223 25.94 -15.99 -0.74
CA PRO A 223 27.39 -15.97 -0.55
C PRO A 223 27.90 -14.58 -0.14
N ILE A 224 27.39 -13.51 -0.74
CA ILE A 224 27.84 -12.15 -0.44
C ILE A 224 27.47 -11.78 0.98
N ASN A 225 26.24 -12.02 1.41
CA ASN A 225 25.80 -11.71 2.77
C ASN A 225 26.52 -12.57 3.81
N ARG A 226 26.81 -13.82 3.48
CA ARG A 226 27.58 -14.71 4.38
C ARG A 226 28.96 -14.16 4.70
N LEU A 227 29.62 -13.60 3.70
CA LEU A 227 30.93 -12.94 3.88
C LEU A 227 30.79 -11.62 4.63
N LEU A 228 29.79 -10.81 4.30
CA LEU A 228 29.52 -9.56 5.03
C LEU A 228 29.23 -9.82 6.52
N ASP A 229 28.41 -10.82 6.83
CA ASP A 229 28.06 -11.18 8.19
C ASP A 229 29.27 -11.74 8.97
N ALA A 230 30.24 -12.30 8.29
CA ALA A 230 31.49 -12.75 8.88
C ALA A 230 32.51 -11.61 9.10
N GLY A 231 32.18 -10.39 8.71
CA GLY A 231 33.04 -9.22 8.88
C GLY A 231 34.05 -8.99 7.78
N VAL A 232 33.91 -9.64 6.63
CA VAL A 232 34.81 -9.41 5.48
C VAL A 232 34.57 -8.01 4.92
N ASP A 233 35.66 -7.29 4.63
CA ASP A 233 35.58 -5.98 3.99
C ASP A 233 34.82 -6.09 2.65
N PRO A 234 33.77 -5.27 2.40
CA PRO A 234 33.03 -5.30 1.14
C PRO A 234 33.92 -5.21 -0.12
N LYS A 235 35.04 -4.52 -0.05
CA LYS A 235 36.00 -4.43 -1.17
C LYS A 235 36.75 -5.73 -1.48
N GLU A 236 36.82 -6.64 -0.52
CA GLU A 236 37.52 -7.92 -0.64
C GLU A 236 36.56 -9.07 -0.98
N ILE A 237 35.26 -8.82 -1.04
CA ILE A 237 34.30 -9.81 -1.45
C ILE A 237 34.43 -10.04 -2.96
N PRO A 238 34.49 -11.33 -3.42
CA PRO A 238 34.48 -11.62 -4.85
C PRO A 238 33.29 -10.98 -5.57
N LEU A 239 33.49 -10.61 -6.84
CA LEU A 239 32.44 -10.05 -7.66
C LEU A 239 31.33 -11.07 -7.92
N PRO A 240 30.07 -10.66 -8.16
CA PRO A 240 28.94 -11.57 -8.29
C PRO A 240 29.15 -12.67 -9.32
N HIS A 241 29.72 -12.36 -10.49
CA HIS A 241 29.98 -13.36 -11.55
C HIS A 241 30.99 -14.44 -11.14
N GLU A 242 31.88 -14.14 -10.20
CA GLU A 242 32.85 -15.13 -9.70
C GLU A 242 32.17 -16.25 -8.93
N PHE A 243 31.13 -15.94 -8.17
CA PHE A 243 30.32 -16.96 -7.48
C PHE A 243 29.54 -17.83 -8.47
N VAL A 244 29.00 -17.25 -9.53
CA VAL A 244 28.26 -18.00 -10.55
C VAL A 244 29.15 -18.91 -11.37
N LEU A 245 30.36 -18.47 -11.71
CA LEU A 245 31.27 -19.19 -12.58
C LEU A 245 32.18 -20.19 -11.84
N ASN A 246 32.21 -20.14 -10.51
CA ASN A 246 33.15 -20.98 -9.73
C ASN A 246 32.40 -21.75 -8.63
N ARG A 247 32.03 -23.01 -8.96
CA ARG A 247 31.40 -23.92 -8.01
C ARG A 247 32.26 -24.16 -6.76
N GLY A 248 33.56 -24.22 -6.91
CA GLY A 248 34.49 -24.42 -5.81
C GLY A 248 34.45 -23.29 -4.80
N LEU A 249 34.32 -22.06 -5.28
CA LEU A 249 34.16 -20.89 -4.42
C LEU A 249 32.85 -20.96 -3.64
N MET A 250 31.73 -21.30 -4.28
CA MET A 250 30.47 -21.52 -3.62
C MET A 250 30.53 -22.68 -2.61
N ALA A 251 31.21 -23.77 -2.95
CA ALA A 251 31.32 -24.93 -2.07
C ALA A 251 32.12 -24.65 -0.79
N GLN A 252 32.98 -23.63 -0.77
CA GLN A 252 33.69 -23.20 0.43
C GLN A 252 32.72 -22.59 1.47
N LEU A 253 31.68 -21.93 1.00
CA LEU A 253 30.66 -21.26 1.85
C LEU A 253 29.49 -22.20 2.11
N TYR A 254 29.07 -22.94 1.10
CA TYR A 254 27.94 -23.88 1.12
C TYR A 254 28.37 -25.22 0.54
N PRO A 255 28.83 -26.15 1.38
CA PRO A 255 29.45 -27.40 0.93
C PRO A 255 28.59 -28.25 0.00
N SER A 256 27.25 -28.16 0.11
CA SER A 256 26.34 -28.93 -0.73
C SER A 256 26.42 -28.57 -2.23
N PHE A 257 26.97 -27.40 -2.57
CA PHE A 257 27.21 -27.03 -3.97
C PHE A 257 28.17 -28.00 -4.69
N SER A 258 29.02 -28.69 -3.96
CA SER A 258 29.90 -29.70 -4.55
C SER A 258 29.12 -30.88 -5.14
N LYS A 259 27.90 -31.15 -4.67
CA LYS A 259 27.05 -32.23 -5.16
C LYS A 259 26.32 -31.87 -6.46
N GLY A 260 26.34 -30.61 -6.88
CA GLY A 260 25.68 -30.13 -8.09
C GLY A 260 24.15 -30.34 -8.05
N LEU A 261 23.58 -30.71 -9.19
CA LEU A 261 22.15 -30.95 -9.35
C LEU A 261 21.69 -32.37 -9.01
N SER A 262 22.62 -33.26 -8.65
CA SER A 262 22.30 -34.65 -8.35
C SER A 262 21.24 -34.80 -7.25
N PRO A 263 21.33 -34.11 -6.12
CA PRO A 263 20.28 -34.19 -5.08
C PRO A 263 18.90 -33.70 -5.54
N PHE A 264 18.85 -32.75 -6.45
CA PHE A 264 17.60 -32.25 -6.99
C PHE A 264 16.88 -33.32 -7.82
N PHE A 265 17.58 -33.93 -8.79
CA PHE A 265 16.97 -34.91 -9.69
C PHE A 265 16.73 -36.27 -9.04
N THR A 266 17.47 -36.60 -7.99
CA THR A 266 17.27 -37.83 -7.21
C THR A 266 16.29 -37.69 -6.04
N LEU A 267 15.66 -36.53 -5.91
CA LEU A 267 14.75 -36.20 -4.83
C LEU A 267 15.39 -36.25 -3.42
N ASN A 268 16.68 -36.09 -3.33
CA ASN A 268 17.45 -35.97 -2.08
C ASN A 268 17.59 -34.50 -1.67
N TRP A 269 16.47 -33.78 -1.61
CA TRP A 269 16.46 -32.34 -1.38
C TRP A 269 17.01 -31.93 0.00
N GLY A 270 16.95 -32.84 0.97
CA GLY A 270 17.57 -32.62 2.27
C GLY A 270 19.08 -32.38 2.23
N ASP A 271 19.74 -32.75 1.14
CA ASP A 271 21.18 -32.50 0.95
C ASP A 271 21.49 -31.00 0.71
N TYR A 272 20.49 -30.18 0.42
CA TYR A 272 20.62 -28.73 0.25
C TYR A 272 20.37 -27.92 1.54
N ASN A 273 20.42 -28.57 2.69
CA ASN A 273 20.03 -27.98 3.99
C ASN A 273 20.98 -26.90 4.53
N ASP A 274 22.09 -26.61 3.85
CA ASP A 274 23.00 -25.53 4.23
C ASP A 274 22.62 -24.17 3.62
N PHE A 275 21.96 -24.17 2.46
CA PHE A 275 21.52 -22.92 1.80
C PHE A 275 20.02 -22.82 1.53
N LEU A 276 19.25 -23.90 1.69
CA LEU A 276 17.79 -23.90 1.67
C LEU A 276 17.30 -24.46 3.00
N THR A 277 16.90 -23.54 3.88
CA THR A 277 16.62 -23.87 5.28
C THR A 277 15.18 -23.53 5.68
N PHE A 278 14.80 -23.93 6.86
CA PHE A 278 13.55 -23.52 7.49
C PHE A 278 13.82 -23.30 9.00
N LYS A 279 14.75 -22.38 9.27
CA LYS A 279 15.18 -22.10 10.64
C LYS A 279 14.15 -21.37 11.47
N GLY A 280 13.44 -20.43 10.87
CA GLY A 280 12.58 -19.50 11.59
C GLY A 280 13.37 -18.47 12.39
N GLY A 281 12.65 -17.54 13.02
CA GLY A 281 13.25 -16.50 13.82
C GLY A 281 14.12 -15.52 13.04
N LEU A 282 15.01 -14.85 13.75
CA LEU A 282 15.90 -13.83 13.19
C LEU A 282 17.36 -14.27 13.27
N ASN A 283 18.14 -13.83 12.30
CA ASN A 283 19.59 -14.00 12.32
C ASN A 283 20.17 -13.14 13.46
N PRO A 284 20.88 -13.77 14.43
CA PRO A 284 21.41 -13.04 15.59
C PRO A 284 22.54 -12.06 15.24
N VAL A 285 23.10 -12.13 14.05
CA VAL A 285 24.17 -11.24 13.59
C VAL A 285 23.61 -9.93 13.06
N ASN A 286 22.52 -9.98 12.28
CA ASN A 286 22.00 -8.82 11.58
C ASN A 286 20.53 -8.50 11.87
N GLY A 287 19.82 -9.31 12.64
CA GLY A 287 18.44 -9.07 13.05
C GLY A 287 17.39 -9.24 11.95
N GLY A 288 17.77 -9.68 10.77
CA GLY A 288 16.84 -9.99 9.70
C GLY A 288 16.46 -11.46 9.65
N LEU A 289 15.43 -11.78 8.89
CA LEU A 289 15.13 -13.17 8.57
C LEU A 289 16.35 -13.82 7.92
N TRP A 290 16.49 -15.15 8.13
CA TRP A 290 17.54 -15.89 7.45
C TRP A 290 17.33 -15.83 5.94
N LEU A 291 18.34 -15.38 5.18
CA LEU A 291 18.25 -15.34 3.71
C LEU A 291 18.07 -16.73 3.10
N SER A 292 18.62 -17.78 3.74
CA SER A 292 18.39 -19.17 3.31
C SER A 292 16.92 -19.59 3.48
N ASP A 293 16.21 -19.10 4.48
CA ASP A 293 14.77 -19.30 4.63
C ASP A 293 14.00 -18.58 3.52
N ILE A 294 14.39 -17.34 3.21
CA ILE A 294 13.76 -16.53 2.17
C ILE A 294 13.99 -17.13 0.78
N ALA A 295 15.20 -17.61 0.50
CA ALA A 295 15.52 -18.27 -0.76
C ALA A 295 14.70 -19.56 -0.93
N HIS A 296 14.58 -20.37 0.11
CA HIS A 296 13.74 -21.56 0.11
C HIS A 296 12.27 -21.24 -0.11
N HIS A 297 11.78 -20.16 0.54
CA HIS A 297 10.41 -19.65 0.34
C HIS A 297 10.14 -19.32 -1.13
N HIS A 298 11.00 -18.50 -1.74
CA HIS A 298 10.79 -18.07 -3.12
C HIS A 298 10.92 -19.23 -4.11
N LEU A 299 11.81 -20.19 -3.85
CA LEU A 299 11.89 -21.41 -4.65
C LEU A 299 10.62 -22.25 -4.55
N ALA A 300 10.12 -22.48 -3.33
CA ALA A 300 8.94 -23.31 -3.10
C ALA A 300 7.66 -22.70 -3.71
N ILE A 301 7.43 -21.40 -3.48
CA ILE A 301 6.25 -20.75 -4.06
C ILE A 301 6.34 -20.61 -5.58
N ALA A 302 7.55 -20.52 -6.14
CA ALA A 302 7.74 -20.52 -7.59
C ALA A 302 7.17 -21.78 -8.23
N VAL A 303 7.47 -22.95 -7.67
CA VAL A 303 6.95 -24.23 -8.15
C VAL A 303 5.42 -24.26 -8.11
N LEU A 304 4.83 -23.80 -6.99
CA LEU A 304 3.38 -23.74 -6.83
C LEU A 304 2.73 -22.81 -7.86
N PHE A 305 3.29 -21.63 -8.10
CA PHE A 305 2.75 -20.68 -9.08
C PHE A 305 2.92 -21.18 -10.52
N ILE A 306 4.03 -21.82 -10.85
CA ILE A 306 4.23 -22.40 -12.18
C ILE A 306 3.17 -23.48 -12.42
N ILE A 307 2.91 -24.36 -11.46
CA ILE A 307 1.86 -25.37 -11.56
C ILE A 307 0.50 -24.71 -11.68
N ALA A 308 0.17 -23.75 -10.83
CA ALA A 308 -1.09 -23.04 -10.85
C ALA A 308 -1.33 -22.31 -12.18
N GLY A 309 -0.29 -21.83 -12.83
CA GLY A 309 -0.38 -21.18 -14.14
C GLY A 309 -0.74 -22.10 -15.30
N HIS A 310 -0.91 -23.40 -15.05
CA HIS A 310 -1.43 -24.36 -16.03
C HIS A 310 -2.89 -24.75 -15.78
N MET A 311 -3.60 -24.02 -14.93
CA MET A 311 -4.96 -24.39 -14.52
C MET A 311 -5.99 -24.13 -15.61
N TYR A 312 -5.86 -23.03 -16.36
CA TYR A 312 -6.93 -22.55 -17.23
C TYR A 312 -6.75 -23.00 -18.67
N ARG A 313 -7.90 -23.29 -19.33
CA ARG A 313 -7.94 -23.71 -20.73
C ARG A 313 -7.74 -22.55 -21.68
N THR A 314 -6.76 -22.68 -22.55
CA THR A 314 -6.46 -21.73 -23.63
C THR A 314 -6.66 -22.42 -24.99
N ASN A 315 -5.57 -22.60 -25.78
CA ASN A 315 -5.63 -23.17 -27.13
C ASN A 315 -5.38 -24.68 -27.18
N PHE A 316 -5.04 -25.31 -26.05
CA PHE A 316 -4.55 -26.71 -26.04
C PHE A 316 -5.62 -27.72 -25.65
N GLY A 317 -6.85 -27.30 -25.41
CA GLY A 317 -7.97 -28.16 -25.09
C GLY A 317 -8.06 -28.67 -23.65
N ILE A 318 -7.00 -28.57 -22.87
CA ILE A 318 -6.94 -28.95 -21.47
C ILE A 318 -7.02 -27.72 -20.55
N GLY A 319 -7.57 -27.92 -19.37
CA GLY A 319 -7.67 -26.86 -18.36
C GLY A 319 -9.12 -26.48 -18.06
N HIS A 320 -9.27 -25.56 -17.12
CA HIS A 320 -10.56 -25.08 -16.67
C HIS A 320 -11.02 -23.82 -17.40
N SER A 321 -12.32 -23.71 -17.62
CA SER A 321 -12.96 -22.46 -18.03
C SER A 321 -13.36 -21.67 -16.78
N MET A 322 -12.94 -20.40 -16.69
CA MET A 322 -13.33 -19.55 -15.57
C MET A 322 -14.85 -19.38 -15.48
N LYS A 323 -15.50 -19.25 -16.62
CA LYS A 323 -16.97 -19.16 -16.67
C LYS A 323 -17.62 -20.40 -16.09
N GLU A 324 -17.16 -21.59 -16.48
CA GLU A 324 -17.68 -22.85 -15.94
C GLU A 324 -17.43 -23.00 -14.44
N ILE A 325 -16.26 -22.59 -13.95
CA ILE A 325 -15.95 -22.60 -12.52
C ILE A 325 -16.95 -21.73 -11.76
N LEU A 326 -17.13 -20.49 -12.19
CA LEU A 326 -18.05 -19.56 -11.55
C LEU A 326 -19.49 -20.08 -11.54
N GLU A 327 -19.97 -20.54 -12.68
CA GLU A 327 -21.35 -21.03 -12.84
C GLU A 327 -21.62 -22.32 -12.06
N ALA A 328 -20.61 -23.16 -11.84
CA ALA A 328 -20.71 -24.36 -11.03
C ALA A 328 -20.81 -24.09 -9.52
N HIS A 329 -20.35 -22.91 -9.07
CA HIS A 329 -20.36 -22.55 -7.65
C HIS A 329 -21.68 -21.86 -7.29
N LYS A 330 -22.65 -22.66 -6.96
CA LYS A 330 -23.93 -22.21 -6.41
C LYS A 330 -24.43 -23.23 -5.38
N GLY A 331 -25.05 -22.72 -4.34
CA GLY A 331 -25.64 -23.53 -3.27
C GLY A 331 -27.14 -23.33 -3.17
N PRO A 332 -27.81 -24.08 -2.28
CA PRO A 332 -29.26 -23.98 -2.11
C PRO A 332 -29.74 -22.64 -1.55
N PHE A 333 -28.85 -21.88 -0.88
CA PHE A 333 -29.17 -20.57 -0.29
C PHE A 333 -28.76 -19.38 -1.14
N THR A 334 -28.08 -19.58 -2.27
CA THR A 334 -27.46 -18.53 -3.05
C THR A 334 -28.05 -18.33 -4.44
N GLY A 335 -29.21 -18.88 -4.71
CA GLY A 335 -29.88 -18.75 -6.00
C GLY A 335 -29.03 -19.27 -7.17
N GLU A 336 -28.79 -18.41 -8.16
CA GLU A 336 -27.95 -18.77 -9.31
C GLU A 336 -26.43 -18.59 -9.00
N GLY A 337 -26.07 -18.27 -7.77
CA GLY A 337 -24.69 -18.18 -7.30
C GLY A 337 -23.86 -17.17 -8.09
N HIS A 338 -22.75 -17.66 -8.64
CA HIS A 338 -21.77 -16.83 -9.36
C HIS A 338 -22.10 -16.65 -10.86
N LYS A 339 -23.27 -17.05 -11.30
CA LYS A 339 -23.69 -16.89 -12.71
C LYS A 339 -23.74 -15.40 -13.08
N GLY A 340 -23.23 -15.06 -14.27
CA GLY A 340 -23.21 -13.68 -14.76
C GLY A 340 -21.96 -12.87 -14.35
N LEU A 341 -21.19 -13.36 -13.37
CA LEU A 341 -19.99 -12.63 -12.92
C LEU A 341 -18.86 -12.66 -13.94
N TYR A 342 -18.73 -13.74 -14.72
CA TYR A 342 -17.73 -13.79 -15.79
C TYR A 342 -17.96 -12.67 -16.80
N GLU A 343 -19.18 -12.47 -17.22
CA GLU A 343 -19.57 -11.42 -18.16
C GLU A 343 -19.32 -10.02 -17.59
N ILE A 344 -19.59 -9.80 -16.32
CA ILE A 344 -19.29 -8.54 -15.63
C ILE A 344 -17.77 -8.28 -15.62
N LEU A 345 -16.98 -9.26 -15.21
CA LEU A 345 -15.55 -9.11 -15.03
C LEU A 345 -14.75 -9.06 -16.35
N THR A 346 -15.33 -9.48 -17.45
CA THR A 346 -14.71 -9.40 -18.78
C THR A 346 -15.16 -8.18 -19.59
N THR A 347 -16.10 -7.39 -19.09
CA THR A 347 -16.67 -6.23 -19.80
C THR A 347 -16.61 -4.93 -18.99
N SER A 348 -16.26 -4.98 -17.71
CA SER A 348 -16.18 -3.80 -16.85
C SER A 348 -14.77 -3.63 -16.27
N TRP A 349 -14.10 -2.57 -16.68
CA TRP A 349 -12.84 -2.15 -16.08
C TRP A 349 -13.00 -1.75 -14.60
N HIS A 350 -14.11 -1.10 -14.25
CA HIS A 350 -14.36 -0.68 -12.87
C HIS A 350 -14.59 -1.86 -11.93
N ALA A 351 -15.28 -2.92 -12.37
CA ALA A 351 -15.46 -4.14 -11.59
C ALA A 351 -14.12 -4.81 -11.28
N GLN A 352 -13.26 -4.94 -12.28
CA GLN A 352 -11.91 -5.47 -12.13
C GLN A 352 -11.07 -4.60 -11.20
N LEU A 353 -11.10 -3.29 -11.38
CA LEU A 353 -10.32 -2.36 -10.58
C LEU A 353 -10.76 -2.37 -9.12
N ALA A 354 -12.07 -2.47 -8.85
CA ALA A 354 -12.59 -2.58 -7.49
C ALA A 354 -12.04 -3.80 -6.76
N ILE A 355 -12.08 -4.97 -7.40
CA ILE A 355 -11.54 -6.20 -6.82
C ILE A 355 -10.02 -6.10 -6.62
N ASN A 356 -9.31 -5.64 -7.63
CA ASN A 356 -7.85 -5.54 -7.59
C ASN A 356 -7.36 -4.54 -6.54
N LEU A 357 -8.04 -3.41 -6.37
CA LEU A 357 -7.73 -2.44 -5.33
C LEU A 357 -8.00 -3.01 -3.93
N ALA A 358 -9.07 -3.77 -3.74
CA ALA A 358 -9.33 -4.44 -2.47
C ALA A 358 -8.23 -5.44 -2.11
N LEU A 359 -7.80 -6.24 -3.08
CA LEU A 359 -6.71 -7.21 -2.90
C LEU A 359 -5.37 -6.51 -2.66
N PHE A 360 -5.05 -5.49 -3.45
CA PHE A 360 -3.81 -4.72 -3.31
C PHE A 360 -3.75 -3.95 -2.00
N GLY A 361 -4.86 -3.34 -1.59
CA GLY A 361 -4.96 -2.65 -0.31
C GLY A 361 -4.78 -3.59 0.87
N SER A 362 -5.42 -4.74 0.83
CA SER A 362 -5.25 -5.79 1.85
C SER A 362 -3.80 -6.30 1.89
N LEU A 363 -3.18 -6.53 0.73
CA LEU A 363 -1.78 -6.96 0.65
C LEU A 363 -0.83 -5.91 1.24
N SER A 364 -1.05 -4.63 0.94
CA SER A 364 -0.24 -3.54 1.49
C SER A 364 -0.32 -3.48 3.02
N ILE A 365 -1.50 -3.67 3.59
CA ILE A 365 -1.69 -3.73 5.05
C ILE A 365 -0.99 -4.96 5.64
N ILE A 366 -1.07 -6.11 4.98
CA ILE A 366 -0.34 -7.32 5.38
C ILE A 366 1.17 -7.08 5.33
N VAL A 367 1.68 -6.43 4.28
CA VAL A 367 3.10 -6.07 4.18
C VAL A 367 3.53 -5.21 5.36
N ALA A 368 2.74 -4.19 5.72
CA ALA A 368 3.02 -3.35 6.88
C ALA A 368 3.19 -4.18 8.16
N HIS A 369 2.24 -5.07 8.43
CA HIS A 369 2.25 -5.89 9.65
C HIS A 369 3.34 -6.96 9.63
N HIS A 370 3.58 -7.61 8.49
CA HIS A 370 4.55 -8.69 8.41
C HIS A 370 5.98 -8.17 8.41
N MET A 371 6.27 -7.03 7.81
CA MET A 371 7.64 -6.52 7.74
C MET A 371 8.22 -6.08 9.08
N TYR A 372 7.42 -5.53 9.99
CA TYR A 372 7.96 -5.19 11.30
C TYR A 372 8.12 -6.41 12.22
N ALA A 373 7.18 -7.36 12.13
CA ALA A 373 7.16 -8.56 12.98
C ALA A 373 8.13 -9.65 12.48
N MET A 374 8.45 -9.64 11.20
CA MET A 374 9.37 -10.56 10.52
C MET A 374 10.27 -9.75 9.58
N PRO A 375 11.22 -8.97 10.12
CA PRO A 375 12.01 -8.03 9.32
C PRO A 375 12.83 -8.79 8.25
N PRO A 376 12.55 -8.55 6.94
CA PRO A 376 13.12 -9.36 5.87
C PRO A 376 14.54 -8.96 5.45
N TYR A 377 15.04 -7.85 5.97
CA TYR A 377 16.34 -7.33 5.57
C TYR A 377 17.29 -7.19 6.76
N PRO A 378 18.58 -7.44 6.56
CA PRO A 378 19.60 -7.20 7.58
C PRO A 378 19.61 -5.74 8.06
N TYR A 379 19.71 -5.53 9.37
CA TYR A 379 19.76 -4.23 10.03
C TYR A 379 18.53 -3.35 9.84
N LEU A 380 17.44 -3.91 9.33
CA LEU A 380 16.16 -3.20 9.23
C LEU A 380 15.48 -3.08 10.60
N ALA A 381 15.45 -4.15 11.36
CA ALA A 381 14.73 -4.21 12.64
C ALA A 381 15.22 -3.15 13.64
N THR A 382 16.50 -2.84 13.64
CA THR A 382 17.13 -1.86 14.54
C THR A 382 17.15 -0.44 13.98
N ASP A 383 16.77 -0.27 12.73
CA ASP A 383 16.55 1.05 12.14
C ASP A 383 15.10 1.48 12.40
N TYR A 384 14.85 2.02 13.59
CA TYR A 384 13.50 2.29 14.08
C TYR A 384 12.76 3.34 13.24
N GLY A 385 13.48 4.33 12.73
CA GLY A 385 12.92 5.32 11.80
C GLY A 385 12.40 4.67 10.52
N THR A 386 13.14 3.74 9.97
CA THR A 386 12.76 2.99 8.77
C THR A 386 11.59 2.04 9.07
N GLN A 387 11.61 1.34 10.19
CA GLN A 387 10.49 0.48 10.60
C GLN A 387 9.18 1.27 10.75
N LEU A 388 9.23 2.41 11.43
CA LEU A 388 8.07 3.28 11.58
C LEU A 388 7.59 3.82 10.23
N SER A 389 8.49 4.25 9.38
CA SER A 389 8.16 4.80 8.06
C SER A 389 7.56 3.77 7.12
N LEU A 390 8.10 2.55 7.09
CA LEU A 390 7.57 1.47 6.24
C LEU A 390 6.18 1.04 6.70
N PHE A 391 5.97 0.88 8.00
CA PHE A 391 4.64 0.56 8.53
C PHE A 391 3.63 1.66 8.18
N THR A 392 3.97 2.90 8.46
CA THR A 392 3.13 4.07 8.18
C THR A 392 2.78 4.18 6.70
N HIS A 393 3.77 4.08 5.81
CA HIS A 393 3.58 4.15 4.36
C HIS A 393 2.64 3.07 3.85
N HIS A 394 2.91 1.80 4.20
CA HIS A 394 2.11 0.70 3.67
C HIS A 394 0.69 0.68 4.25
N MET A 395 0.49 1.16 5.47
CA MET A 395 -0.86 1.35 6.01
C MET A 395 -1.63 2.44 5.25
N TRP A 396 -1.01 3.60 4.96
CA TRP A 396 -1.67 4.65 4.18
C TRP A 396 -2.02 4.19 2.77
N ILE A 397 -1.07 3.57 2.07
CA ILE A 397 -1.30 3.05 0.72
C ILE A 397 -2.42 2.01 0.72
N GLY A 398 -2.41 1.09 1.69
CA GLY A 398 -3.46 0.10 1.84
C GLY A 398 -4.84 0.71 2.08
N GLY A 399 -4.91 1.70 2.95
CA GLY A 399 -6.16 2.43 3.23
C GLY A 399 -6.73 3.15 2.01
N PHE A 400 -5.89 3.87 1.26
CA PHE A 400 -6.30 4.52 0.01
C PHE A 400 -6.79 3.51 -1.04
N CYS A 401 -6.10 2.37 -1.17
CA CYS A 401 -6.55 1.31 -2.08
C CYS A 401 -7.91 0.74 -1.69
N ILE A 402 -8.17 0.50 -0.41
CA ILE A 402 -9.47 0.01 0.06
C ILE A 402 -10.58 1.02 -0.23
N VAL A 403 -10.35 2.31 0.02
CA VAL A 403 -11.31 3.36 -0.33
C VAL A 403 -11.53 3.42 -1.85
N GLY A 404 -10.45 3.29 -2.63
CA GLY A 404 -10.52 3.21 -4.10
C GLY A 404 -11.33 2.01 -4.59
N ALA A 405 -11.25 0.88 -3.90
CA ALA A 405 -12.07 -0.30 -4.18
C ALA A 405 -13.55 0.02 -4.02
N GLY A 406 -13.93 0.69 -2.94
CA GLY A 406 -15.30 1.17 -2.72
C GLY A 406 -15.74 2.14 -3.80
N ALA A 407 -14.88 3.09 -4.18
CA ALA A 407 -15.14 4.08 -5.22
C ALA A 407 -15.44 3.40 -6.58
N HIS A 408 -14.57 2.49 -7.02
CA HIS A 408 -14.74 1.82 -8.31
C HIS A 408 -15.85 0.77 -8.28
N GLY A 409 -16.16 0.17 -7.13
CA GLY A 409 -17.37 -0.63 -6.95
C GLY A 409 -18.64 0.19 -7.16
N ALA A 410 -18.67 1.42 -6.66
CA ALA A 410 -19.79 2.34 -6.87
C ALA A 410 -19.88 2.84 -8.31
N ILE A 411 -18.74 3.13 -8.95
CA ILE A 411 -18.70 3.51 -10.37
C ILE A 411 -19.21 2.38 -11.24
N PHE A 412 -18.80 1.14 -10.96
CA PHE A 412 -19.36 -0.05 -11.61
C PHE A 412 -20.89 -0.07 -11.50
N MET A 413 -21.42 0.11 -10.30
CA MET A 413 -22.88 0.09 -10.09
C MET A 413 -23.61 1.17 -10.89
N VAL A 414 -23.03 2.35 -11.01
CA VAL A 414 -23.67 3.47 -11.75
C VAL A 414 -23.52 3.30 -13.25
N ARG A 415 -22.33 2.93 -13.73
CA ARG A 415 -21.98 2.96 -15.16
C ARG A 415 -22.13 1.63 -15.87
N ASP A 416 -21.77 0.53 -15.22
CA ASP A 416 -21.57 -0.76 -15.89
C ASP A 416 -22.56 -1.85 -15.43
N TYR A 417 -23.29 -1.62 -14.35
CA TYR A 417 -24.27 -2.59 -13.86
C TYR A 417 -25.54 -2.56 -14.71
N ASP A 418 -25.91 -3.72 -15.27
CA ASP A 418 -27.16 -3.93 -15.99
C ASP A 418 -28.04 -4.90 -15.17
N PRO A 419 -29.18 -4.45 -14.60
CA PRO A 419 -30.08 -5.31 -13.85
C PRO A 419 -30.61 -6.52 -14.63
N ALA A 420 -30.75 -6.37 -15.96
CA ALA A 420 -31.25 -7.45 -16.81
C ALA A 420 -30.28 -8.63 -16.91
N ASN A 421 -28.98 -8.41 -16.71
CA ASN A 421 -27.93 -9.43 -16.79
C ASN A 421 -27.57 -10.06 -15.44
N SER A 422 -28.20 -9.62 -14.36
CA SER A 422 -27.97 -10.13 -13.00
C SER A 422 -29.31 -10.53 -12.39
N TYR A 423 -29.81 -11.74 -12.74
CA TYR A 423 -31.04 -12.27 -12.20
C TYR A 423 -30.73 -13.35 -11.17
N ASN A 424 -31.14 -13.12 -9.93
CA ASN A 424 -31.03 -14.05 -8.81
C ASN A 424 -29.61 -14.63 -8.58
N ASN A 425 -28.59 -13.97 -9.08
CA ASN A 425 -27.20 -14.28 -8.76
C ASN A 425 -26.80 -13.63 -7.42
N LEU A 426 -25.56 -13.83 -6.99
CA LEU A 426 -25.06 -13.27 -5.72
C LEU A 426 -25.19 -11.75 -5.67
N LEU A 427 -24.83 -11.05 -6.73
CA LEU A 427 -24.89 -9.59 -6.79
C LEU A 427 -26.32 -9.07 -6.63
N ASP A 428 -27.25 -9.64 -7.40
CA ASP A 428 -28.66 -9.29 -7.31
C ASP A 428 -29.22 -9.58 -5.90
N ARG A 429 -28.85 -10.70 -5.32
CA ARG A 429 -29.31 -11.09 -3.98
C ARG A 429 -28.78 -10.12 -2.90
N VAL A 430 -27.54 -9.69 -3.01
CA VAL A 430 -26.96 -8.67 -2.10
C VAL A 430 -27.71 -7.34 -2.24
N ILE A 431 -27.97 -6.90 -3.46
CA ILE A 431 -28.71 -5.66 -3.71
C ILE A 431 -30.14 -5.73 -3.15
N ARG A 432 -30.81 -6.90 -3.31
CA ARG A 432 -32.17 -7.07 -2.84
C ARG A 432 -32.32 -7.07 -1.33
N HIS A 433 -31.29 -7.42 -0.56
CA HIS A 433 -31.35 -7.33 0.91
C HIS A 433 -30.39 -6.28 1.49
N ARG A 434 -30.03 -5.30 0.68
CA ARG A 434 -29.11 -4.21 1.07
C ARG A 434 -29.53 -3.47 2.32
N ASP A 435 -30.85 -3.31 2.55
CA ASP A 435 -31.35 -2.64 3.76
C ASP A 435 -31.00 -3.45 5.01
N ALA A 436 -31.09 -4.76 4.96
CA ALA A 436 -30.68 -5.62 6.06
C ALA A 436 -29.16 -5.55 6.32
N ILE A 437 -28.36 -5.56 5.26
CA ILE A 437 -26.90 -5.44 5.37
C ILE A 437 -26.53 -4.10 6.05
N ILE A 438 -27.03 -3.01 5.53
CA ILE A 438 -26.66 -1.67 6.01
C ILE A 438 -27.22 -1.40 7.41
N SER A 439 -28.45 -1.82 7.71
CA SER A 439 -29.02 -1.63 9.05
C SER A 439 -28.27 -2.41 10.13
N HIS A 440 -27.89 -3.64 9.86
CA HIS A 440 -27.10 -4.44 10.79
C HIS A 440 -25.68 -3.88 10.97
N LEU A 441 -25.05 -3.46 9.89
CA LEU A 441 -23.71 -2.83 9.95
C LEU A 441 -23.77 -1.50 10.74
N ASN A 442 -24.82 -0.71 10.54
CA ASN A 442 -25.03 0.51 11.34
C ASN A 442 -25.19 0.19 12.84
N TRP A 443 -25.96 -0.86 13.18
CA TRP A 443 -26.09 -1.29 14.56
C TRP A 443 -24.74 -1.70 15.15
N VAL A 444 -23.94 -2.48 14.42
CA VAL A 444 -22.60 -2.89 14.86
C VAL A 444 -21.70 -1.68 15.10
N CYS A 445 -21.75 -0.69 14.21
CA CYS A 445 -20.97 0.55 14.37
C CYS A 445 -21.34 1.30 15.65
N ILE A 446 -22.63 1.41 15.94
CA ILE A 446 -23.11 2.06 17.18
C ILE A 446 -22.69 1.25 18.40
N PHE A 447 -22.87 -0.06 18.35
CA PHE A 447 -22.46 -0.96 19.43
C PHE A 447 -20.94 -0.85 19.72
N LEU A 448 -20.13 -0.91 18.67
CA LEU A 448 -18.67 -0.83 18.81
C LEU A 448 -18.24 0.56 19.31
N GLY A 449 -18.89 1.62 18.88
CA GLY A 449 -18.59 2.97 19.35
C GLY A 449 -18.76 3.10 20.85
N PHE A 450 -19.88 2.65 21.39
CA PHE A 450 -20.10 2.66 22.84
C PHE A 450 -19.18 1.70 23.60
N HIS A 451 -18.96 0.49 23.08
CA HIS A 451 -18.24 -0.56 23.79
C HIS A 451 -16.72 -0.54 23.52
N SER A 452 -16.21 0.45 22.81
CA SER A 452 -14.77 0.70 22.69
C SER A 452 -14.43 2.11 23.17
N PHE A 453 -14.94 3.14 22.51
CA PHE A 453 -14.69 4.53 22.92
C PHE A 453 -15.30 4.84 24.31
N GLY A 454 -16.45 4.27 24.63
CA GLY A 454 -17.08 4.40 25.95
C GLY A 454 -16.20 3.90 27.10
N LEU A 455 -15.38 2.88 26.86
CA LEU A 455 -14.42 2.39 27.87
C LEU A 455 -13.35 3.44 28.18
N TYR A 456 -12.86 4.16 27.18
CA TYR A 456 -11.93 5.27 27.37
C TYR A 456 -12.56 6.44 28.14
N ILE A 457 -13.77 6.82 27.79
CA ILE A 457 -14.48 7.90 28.48
C ILE A 457 -14.78 7.50 29.93
N HIS A 458 -15.15 6.24 30.16
CA HIS A 458 -15.31 5.71 31.51
C HIS A 458 -14.01 5.85 32.33
N ASN A 459 -12.89 5.42 31.74
CA ASN A 459 -11.59 5.49 32.38
C ASN A 459 -11.17 6.93 32.67
N ASP A 460 -11.33 7.83 31.70
CA ASP A 460 -11.06 9.25 31.92
C ASP A 460 -11.89 9.83 33.05
N THR A 461 -13.16 9.47 33.12
CA THR A 461 -14.09 9.94 34.16
C THR A 461 -13.68 9.39 35.53
N MET A 462 -13.40 8.10 35.62
CA MET A 462 -12.99 7.47 36.90
C MET A 462 -11.67 8.05 37.38
N SER A 463 -10.73 8.24 36.49
CA SER A 463 -9.43 8.83 36.82
C SER A 463 -9.59 10.30 37.28
N ALA A 464 -10.37 11.08 36.58
CA ALA A 464 -10.63 12.49 36.92
C ALA A 464 -11.29 12.65 38.29
N LEU A 465 -12.15 11.71 38.66
CA LEU A 465 -12.87 11.75 39.94
C LEU A 465 -12.11 11.07 41.08
N GLY A 466 -10.85 10.69 40.88
CA GLY A 466 -10.03 10.03 41.91
C GLY A 466 -10.51 8.62 42.26
N ARG A 467 -11.06 7.90 41.27
CA ARG A 467 -11.57 6.52 41.41
C ARG A 467 -10.84 5.55 40.50
N PRO A 468 -9.50 5.45 40.59
CA PRO A 468 -8.72 4.58 39.71
C PRO A 468 -9.07 3.10 39.84
N GLN A 469 -9.59 2.67 41.01
CA GLN A 469 -10.02 1.30 41.27
C GLN A 469 -11.21 0.86 40.40
N ASP A 470 -11.95 1.81 39.82
CA ASP A 470 -13.11 1.55 38.96
C ASP A 470 -12.77 1.65 37.46
N MET A 471 -11.50 1.84 37.12
CA MET A 471 -11.02 1.88 35.75
C MET A 471 -10.86 0.49 35.15
N PHE A 472 -10.95 0.40 33.84
CA PHE A 472 -10.50 -0.76 33.07
C PHE A 472 -8.99 -0.65 32.86
N SER A 473 -8.23 -1.47 33.56
CA SER A 473 -6.75 -1.51 33.51
C SER A 473 -6.24 -2.86 33.99
N ASP A 474 -4.96 -3.13 33.77
CA ASP A 474 -4.33 -4.37 34.19
C ASP A 474 -4.26 -4.52 35.71
N THR A 475 -4.29 -3.42 36.46
CA THR A 475 -4.20 -3.39 37.92
C THR A 475 -5.56 -3.32 38.62
N THR A 476 -6.63 -3.13 37.88
CA THR A 476 -8.00 -2.95 38.42
C THR A 476 -8.99 -3.87 37.70
N ILE A 477 -9.94 -3.36 36.92
CA ILE A 477 -10.88 -4.17 36.13
C ILE A 477 -10.21 -4.56 34.82
N GLN A 478 -9.76 -5.80 34.70
CA GLN A 478 -8.98 -6.25 33.57
C GLN A 478 -9.88 -6.65 32.39
N LEU A 479 -9.47 -6.25 31.19
CA LEU A 479 -10.02 -6.70 29.93
C LEU A 479 -8.88 -7.34 29.13
N GLN A 480 -8.55 -8.58 29.46
CA GLN A 480 -7.43 -9.28 28.82
C GLN A 480 -7.81 -9.75 27.41
N PRO A 481 -6.95 -9.51 26.39
CA PRO A 481 -7.20 -10.00 25.04
C PRO A 481 -6.87 -11.48 24.92
N VAL A 482 -7.69 -12.32 25.55
CA VAL A 482 -7.40 -13.75 25.75
C VAL A 482 -7.30 -14.54 24.45
N PHE A 483 -8.05 -14.15 23.41
CA PHE A 483 -7.95 -14.80 22.12
C PHE A 483 -6.62 -14.51 21.43
N ALA A 484 -6.16 -13.26 21.49
CA ALA A 484 -4.86 -12.89 20.95
C ALA A 484 -3.70 -13.55 21.72
N GLN A 485 -3.81 -13.62 23.04
CA GLN A 485 -2.84 -14.31 23.88
C GLN A 485 -2.78 -15.81 23.58
N TRP A 486 -3.93 -16.44 23.31
CA TRP A 486 -3.99 -17.83 22.89
C TRP A 486 -3.33 -18.03 21.52
N VAL A 487 -3.57 -17.14 20.55
CA VAL A 487 -2.94 -17.20 19.24
C VAL A 487 -1.43 -17.08 19.34
N GLN A 488 -0.93 -16.13 20.16
CA GLN A 488 0.51 -15.99 20.39
C GLN A 488 1.11 -17.27 20.96
N ASN A 489 0.49 -17.83 22.00
CA ASN A 489 0.97 -19.06 22.61
C ASN A 489 0.95 -20.25 21.63
N THR A 490 -0.11 -20.38 20.87
CA THR A 490 -0.25 -21.45 19.87
C THR A 490 0.80 -21.32 18.77
N HIS A 491 1.01 -20.12 18.24
CA HIS A 491 2.00 -19.87 17.19
C HIS A 491 3.44 -20.03 17.71
N PHE A 492 3.67 -19.77 18.98
CA PHE A 492 4.97 -20.01 19.61
C PHE A 492 5.28 -21.51 19.78
N ILE A 493 4.27 -22.31 20.15
CA ILE A 493 4.45 -23.75 20.39
C ILE A 493 4.40 -24.55 19.07
N ALA A 494 3.64 -24.10 18.06
CA ALA A 494 3.33 -24.86 16.84
C ALA A 494 4.56 -25.43 16.10
N PRO A 495 5.70 -24.70 15.95
CA PRO A 495 6.87 -25.25 15.27
C PRO A 495 7.43 -26.50 15.92
N GLN A 496 7.37 -26.61 17.24
CA GLN A 496 7.85 -27.80 17.97
C GLN A 496 7.01 -29.04 17.67
N LEU A 497 5.73 -28.85 17.32
CA LEU A 497 4.78 -29.92 17.06
C LEU A 497 4.65 -30.28 15.59
N THR A 498 4.74 -29.28 14.70
CA THR A 498 4.40 -29.42 13.28
C THR A 498 5.58 -29.26 12.33
N ALA A 499 6.67 -28.64 12.77
CA ALA A 499 7.86 -28.37 11.98
C ALA A 499 9.12 -28.64 12.83
N PRO A 500 9.44 -29.91 13.13
CA PRO A 500 10.53 -30.25 14.06
C PRO A 500 11.92 -29.80 13.57
N ASN A 501 12.06 -29.49 12.29
CA ASN A 501 13.30 -28.95 11.73
C ASN A 501 13.41 -27.42 11.82
N ALA A 502 12.34 -26.72 12.16
CA ALA A 502 12.37 -25.29 12.47
C ALA A 502 12.90 -25.10 13.89
N LEU A 503 13.86 -24.19 14.05
CA LEU A 503 14.47 -23.91 15.35
C LEU A 503 13.54 -23.13 16.26
N VAL A 504 12.80 -22.18 15.67
CA VAL A 504 11.85 -21.29 16.37
C VAL A 504 10.66 -20.97 15.45
N GLY A 505 9.65 -20.27 15.97
CA GLY A 505 8.48 -19.84 15.21
C GLY A 505 8.79 -18.78 14.15
N THR A 506 7.74 -18.39 13.43
CA THR A 506 7.83 -17.42 12.32
C THR A 506 8.16 -16.01 12.79
N SER A 507 7.76 -15.64 14.00
CA SER A 507 8.04 -14.32 14.57
C SER A 507 8.39 -14.42 16.04
N LEU A 508 9.34 -13.63 16.49
CA LEU A 508 9.67 -13.51 17.92
C LEU A 508 8.60 -12.75 18.70
N SER A 509 7.68 -12.06 18.04
CA SER A 509 6.54 -11.41 18.70
C SER A 509 5.59 -12.39 19.38
N TRP A 510 5.57 -13.65 18.94
CA TRP A 510 4.74 -14.70 19.57
C TRP A 510 5.25 -15.14 20.94
N GLY A 511 6.55 -15.13 21.14
CA GLY A 511 7.19 -15.62 22.34
C GLY A 511 8.66 -15.97 22.07
N GLY A 512 9.35 -16.44 23.09
CA GLY A 512 10.76 -16.82 23.03
C GLY A 512 11.69 -15.76 23.58
N ASP A 513 12.92 -15.74 23.08
CA ASP A 513 13.96 -14.81 23.51
C ASP A 513 13.96 -13.53 22.66
N LEU A 514 14.59 -12.48 23.19
CA LEU A 514 14.82 -11.27 22.41
C LEU A 514 16.05 -11.44 21.52
N VAL A 515 16.05 -10.74 20.39
CA VAL A 515 17.23 -10.52 19.55
C VAL A 515 17.62 -9.05 19.61
N ALA A 516 18.89 -8.79 19.91
CA ALA A 516 19.45 -7.44 19.94
C ALA A 516 20.70 -7.38 19.06
N ILE A 517 20.84 -6.29 18.32
CA ILE A 517 21.94 -6.05 17.40
C ILE A 517 22.57 -4.70 17.73
N GLY A 518 23.87 -4.69 17.98
CA GLY A 518 24.56 -3.44 18.30
C GLY A 518 24.03 -2.74 19.54
N GLY A 519 23.53 -3.50 20.52
CA GLY A 519 22.95 -2.96 21.75
C GLY A 519 21.53 -2.43 21.60
N LYS A 520 20.87 -2.65 20.46
CA LYS A 520 19.47 -2.26 20.21
C LYS A 520 18.59 -3.48 20.05
N VAL A 521 17.39 -3.43 20.61
CA VAL A 521 16.40 -4.51 20.44
C VAL A 521 15.95 -4.56 18.99
N ALA A 522 16.11 -5.74 18.36
CA ALA A 522 15.56 -5.98 17.04
C ALA A 522 14.09 -6.43 17.12
N MET A 523 13.83 -7.44 17.95
CA MET A 523 12.49 -7.93 18.24
C MET A 523 12.49 -8.69 19.57
N MET A 524 11.35 -8.71 20.23
CA MET A 524 11.12 -9.47 21.46
C MET A 524 9.63 -9.82 21.58
N PRO A 525 9.26 -10.75 22.47
CA PRO A 525 7.86 -11.07 22.68
C PRO A 525 7.02 -9.85 23.03
N MET A 526 5.89 -9.69 22.35
CA MET A 526 4.96 -8.58 22.55
C MET A 526 3.88 -8.97 23.55
N LEU A 527 3.92 -8.41 24.73
CA LEU A 527 2.93 -8.65 25.77
C LEU A 527 1.68 -7.81 25.51
N LEU A 528 0.52 -8.45 25.57
CA LEU A 528 -0.78 -7.82 25.33
C LEU A 528 -1.58 -7.79 26.64
N GLY A 529 -2.15 -6.63 26.95
CA GLY A 529 -2.96 -6.41 28.13
C GLY A 529 -4.24 -5.63 27.85
N THR A 530 -4.80 -5.01 28.89
CA THR A 530 -6.08 -4.28 28.80
C THR A 530 -6.02 -3.12 27.82
N SER A 531 -4.93 -2.35 27.79
CA SER A 531 -4.78 -1.24 26.83
C SER A 531 -4.76 -1.74 25.39
N ASP A 532 -4.16 -2.90 25.14
CA ASP A 532 -4.16 -3.55 23.83
C ASP A 532 -5.56 -4.02 23.43
N PHE A 533 -6.31 -4.60 24.35
CA PHE A 533 -7.71 -4.95 24.13
C PHE A 533 -8.54 -3.73 23.71
N MET A 534 -8.40 -2.64 24.45
CA MET A 534 -9.17 -1.43 24.21
C MET A 534 -8.88 -0.81 22.84
N VAL A 535 -7.60 -0.66 22.48
CA VAL A 535 -7.22 -0.03 21.21
C VAL A 535 -7.56 -0.91 20.00
N HIS A 536 -7.47 -2.24 20.12
CA HIS A 536 -7.91 -3.14 19.04
C HIS A 536 -9.41 -3.03 18.80
N HIS A 537 -10.22 -2.81 19.84
CA HIS A 537 -11.65 -2.60 19.67
C HIS A 537 -11.99 -1.22 19.09
N ILE A 538 -11.15 -0.21 19.33
CA ILE A 538 -11.22 1.06 18.57
C ILE A 538 -10.95 0.82 17.08
N HIS A 539 -9.97 -0.02 16.74
CA HIS A 539 -9.72 -0.37 15.34
C HIS A 539 -10.92 -1.09 14.72
N ALA A 540 -11.52 -2.02 15.44
CA ALA A 540 -12.74 -2.68 14.98
C ALA A 540 -13.87 -1.66 14.75
N PHE A 541 -14.07 -0.74 15.66
CA PHE A 541 -15.07 0.34 15.54
C PHE A 541 -14.83 1.18 14.28
N THR A 542 -13.66 1.74 14.14
CA THR A 542 -13.37 2.69 13.04
C THR A 542 -13.36 2.02 11.67
N ILE A 543 -12.91 0.77 11.59
CA ILE A 543 -12.95 -0.02 10.35
C ILE A 543 -14.40 -0.33 9.94
N HIS A 544 -15.26 -0.71 10.88
CA HIS A 544 -16.67 -0.99 10.58
C HIS A 544 -17.41 0.27 10.12
N VAL A 545 -17.15 1.43 10.71
CA VAL A 545 -17.76 2.68 10.25
C VAL A 545 -17.29 3.05 8.84
N THR A 546 -16.00 2.89 8.55
CA THR A 546 -15.47 3.12 7.20
C THR A 546 -16.13 2.18 6.19
N ALA A 547 -16.25 0.90 6.54
CA ALA A 547 -16.95 -0.09 5.72
C ALA A 547 -18.43 0.27 5.51
N LEU A 548 -19.11 0.75 6.54
CA LEU A 548 -20.51 1.21 6.45
C LEU A 548 -20.66 2.30 5.37
N ILE A 549 -19.82 3.31 5.42
CA ILE A 549 -19.89 4.43 4.49
C ILE A 549 -19.62 3.99 3.06
N LEU A 550 -18.55 3.22 2.85
CA LEU A 550 -18.16 2.76 1.52
C LEU A 550 -19.18 1.79 0.94
N LEU A 551 -19.64 0.83 1.74
CA LEU A 551 -20.62 -0.16 1.30
C LEU A 551 -22.00 0.47 1.04
N LYS A 552 -22.40 1.44 1.86
CA LYS A 552 -23.60 2.23 1.58
C LYS A 552 -23.50 2.95 0.24
N GLY A 553 -22.34 3.54 -0.05
CA GLY A 553 -22.07 4.20 -1.34
C GLY A 553 -22.21 3.27 -2.53
N VAL A 554 -21.81 2.00 -2.39
CA VAL A 554 -21.94 0.97 -3.44
C VAL A 554 -23.38 0.49 -3.58
N LEU A 555 -24.01 0.09 -2.49
CA LEU A 555 -25.33 -0.54 -2.51
C LEU A 555 -26.46 0.45 -2.81
N TYR A 556 -26.28 1.72 -2.47
CA TYR A 556 -27.24 2.78 -2.74
C TYR A 556 -26.76 3.73 -3.84
N ALA A 557 -25.82 3.31 -4.66
CA ALA A 557 -25.28 4.13 -5.75
C ALA A 557 -26.31 4.43 -6.83
N ARG A 558 -27.21 3.49 -7.13
CA ARG A 558 -28.18 3.58 -8.21
C ARG A 558 -29.53 4.15 -7.78
N SER A 559 -29.96 3.83 -6.58
CA SER A 559 -31.29 4.21 -6.10
C SER A 559 -31.37 4.15 -4.59
N SER A 560 -32.33 4.90 -4.04
CA SER A 560 -32.75 4.84 -2.66
C SER A 560 -34.24 5.20 -2.61
N ARG A 561 -34.89 5.06 -1.44
CA ARG A 561 -36.27 5.55 -1.29
C ARG A 561 -36.34 7.07 -1.41
N LEU A 562 -35.28 7.76 -0.96
CA LEU A 562 -35.18 9.22 -1.07
C LEU A 562 -35.04 9.67 -2.53
N ILE A 563 -34.22 8.97 -3.32
CA ILE A 563 -33.94 9.26 -4.73
C ILE A 563 -34.02 7.95 -5.54
N PRO A 564 -35.21 7.59 -6.06
CA PRO A 564 -35.40 6.31 -6.74
C PRO A 564 -34.63 6.17 -8.07
N ASP A 565 -34.31 7.26 -8.73
CA ASP A 565 -33.63 7.34 -10.02
C ASP A 565 -32.24 7.93 -9.94
N LYS A 566 -31.55 7.70 -8.83
CA LYS A 566 -30.21 8.26 -8.57
C LYS A 566 -29.18 7.96 -9.68
N ALA A 567 -29.25 6.78 -10.28
CA ALA A 567 -28.35 6.38 -11.35
C ALA A 567 -28.37 7.36 -12.55
N ASN A 568 -29.50 8.00 -12.81
CA ASN A 568 -29.62 8.98 -13.90
C ASN A 568 -28.83 10.26 -13.63
N LEU A 569 -28.52 10.55 -12.39
CA LEU A 569 -27.71 11.72 -12.00
C LEU A 569 -26.20 11.45 -12.12
N GLY A 570 -25.81 10.21 -12.32
CA GLY A 570 -24.43 9.81 -12.47
C GLY A 570 -23.75 9.43 -11.14
N PHE A 571 -22.45 9.20 -11.22
CA PHE A 571 -21.61 8.87 -10.07
C PHE A 571 -21.32 10.08 -9.19
N ARG A 572 -21.06 11.23 -9.82
CA ARG A 572 -20.58 12.45 -9.19
C ARG A 572 -21.54 13.61 -9.47
N PHE A 573 -22.33 13.96 -8.48
CA PHE A 573 -23.22 15.13 -8.52
C PHE A 573 -23.38 15.70 -7.10
N PRO A 574 -23.65 17.00 -6.93
CA PRO A 574 -23.64 17.62 -5.60
C PRO A 574 -24.81 17.21 -4.71
N CYS A 575 -26.01 17.14 -5.30
CA CYS A 575 -27.27 16.85 -4.59
C CYS A 575 -28.39 16.67 -5.61
N ASP A 576 -29.62 16.48 -5.11
CA ASP A 576 -30.84 16.49 -5.93
C ASP A 576 -31.82 17.58 -5.47
N GLY A 577 -31.29 18.70 -4.97
CA GLY A 577 -32.04 19.87 -4.56
C GLY A 577 -32.43 19.91 -3.06
N PRO A 578 -33.00 21.03 -2.63
CA PRO A 578 -33.40 21.24 -1.22
C PRO A 578 -34.72 20.55 -0.85
N GLY A 579 -35.43 19.97 -1.83
CA GLY A 579 -36.68 19.22 -1.59
C GLY A 579 -36.42 17.96 -0.78
N ARG A 580 -37.53 17.33 -0.35
CA ARG A 580 -37.47 16.08 0.45
C ARG A 580 -36.68 16.24 1.75
N GLY A 581 -36.64 17.45 2.30
CA GLY A 581 -35.89 17.78 3.50
C GLY A 581 -34.42 18.08 3.29
N GLY A 582 -33.96 18.05 2.03
CA GLY A 582 -32.58 18.21 1.63
C GLY A 582 -31.97 16.91 1.13
N THR A 583 -31.12 17.00 0.12
CA THR A 583 -30.52 15.84 -0.55
C THR A 583 -29.01 15.97 -0.69
N CYS A 584 -28.36 16.66 0.25
CA CYS A 584 -26.90 16.84 0.23
C CYS A 584 -26.18 15.51 0.34
N GLN A 585 -25.12 15.34 -0.46
CA GLN A 585 -24.18 14.22 -0.33
C GLN A 585 -24.83 12.83 -0.47
N VAL A 586 -25.81 12.71 -1.36
CA VAL A 586 -26.45 11.42 -1.68
C VAL A 586 -25.71 10.65 -2.78
N SER A 587 -24.82 11.30 -3.54
CA SER A 587 -24.06 10.63 -4.59
C SER A 587 -23.08 9.62 -4.03
N ALA A 588 -22.77 8.59 -4.80
CA ALA A 588 -21.71 7.64 -4.44
C ALA A 588 -20.35 8.32 -4.28
N TRP A 589 -20.06 9.34 -5.09
CA TRP A 589 -18.85 10.14 -4.97
C TRP A 589 -18.71 10.77 -3.58
N ASP A 590 -19.82 11.29 -3.03
CA ASP A 590 -19.82 11.88 -1.69
C ASP A 590 -19.63 10.84 -0.58
N HIS A 591 -20.02 9.58 -0.81
CA HIS A 591 -19.71 8.50 0.12
C HIS A 591 -18.20 8.23 0.16
N VAL A 592 -17.52 8.27 -0.98
CA VAL A 592 -16.06 8.19 -1.03
C VAL A 592 -15.43 9.38 -0.30
N PHE A 593 -15.95 10.57 -0.53
CA PHE A 593 -15.53 11.78 0.18
C PHE A 593 -15.62 11.59 1.71
N LEU A 594 -16.73 11.11 2.24
CA LEU A 594 -16.89 10.84 3.67
C LEU A 594 -16.03 9.66 4.15
N GLY A 595 -15.93 8.61 3.34
CA GLY A 595 -15.12 7.44 3.64
C GLY A 595 -13.64 7.76 3.79
N LEU A 596 -13.13 8.75 3.06
CA LEU A 596 -11.74 9.21 3.19
C LEU A 596 -11.45 9.79 4.57
N PHE A 597 -12.38 10.54 5.17
CA PHE A 597 -12.22 11.05 6.54
C PHE A 597 -12.15 9.92 7.56
N TRP A 598 -13.02 8.93 7.41
CA TRP A 598 -13.03 7.79 8.33
C TRP A 598 -11.82 6.87 8.14
N MET A 599 -11.37 6.66 6.92
CA MET A 599 -10.12 5.94 6.66
C MET A 599 -8.94 6.66 7.31
N TYR A 600 -8.83 7.96 7.13
CA TYR A 600 -7.80 8.78 7.78
C TYR A 600 -7.86 8.65 9.31
N ASN A 601 -9.04 8.78 9.88
CA ASN A 601 -9.26 8.65 11.32
C ASN A 601 -8.84 7.25 11.83
N SER A 602 -9.27 6.20 11.16
CA SER A 602 -8.95 4.83 11.53
C SER A 602 -7.44 4.57 11.47
N LEU A 603 -6.80 4.93 10.36
CA LEU A 603 -5.37 4.69 10.18
C LEU A 603 -4.51 5.57 11.10
N SER A 604 -4.89 6.81 11.36
CA SER A 604 -4.18 7.66 12.32
C SER A 604 -4.10 7.01 13.69
N ILE A 605 -5.18 6.42 14.16
CA ILE A 605 -5.20 5.71 15.45
C ILE A 605 -4.30 4.46 15.39
N VAL A 606 -4.35 3.71 14.29
CA VAL A 606 -3.48 2.54 14.10
C VAL A 606 -1.99 2.93 14.15
N LEU A 607 -1.63 4.05 13.49
CA LEU A 607 -0.25 4.53 13.45
C LEU A 607 0.21 5.05 14.82
N PHE A 608 -0.64 5.72 15.55
CA PHE A 608 -0.35 6.14 16.93
C PHE A 608 -0.17 4.92 17.83
N HIS A 609 -1.04 3.93 17.71
CA HIS A 609 -0.94 2.66 18.44
C HIS A 609 0.39 1.96 18.14
N PHE A 610 0.74 1.81 16.87
CA PHE A 610 2.00 1.17 16.47
C PHE A 610 3.20 1.92 17.04
N SER A 611 3.26 3.22 16.83
CA SER A 611 4.39 4.05 17.27
C SER A 611 4.58 4.01 18.79
N TRP A 612 3.51 4.19 19.55
CA TRP A 612 3.62 4.20 21.01
C TRP A 612 3.89 2.81 21.57
N LYS A 613 3.20 1.78 21.06
CA LYS A 613 3.41 0.39 21.52
C LYS A 613 4.86 -0.06 21.29
N MET A 614 5.40 0.19 20.12
CA MET A 614 6.77 -0.21 19.77
C MET A 614 7.82 0.56 20.59
N GLN A 615 7.65 1.85 20.80
CA GLN A 615 8.55 2.66 21.62
C GLN A 615 8.45 2.28 23.12
N SER A 616 7.31 1.85 23.56
CA SER A 616 7.06 1.48 24.96
C SER A 616 7.56 0.08 25.30
N ASP A 617 7.28 -0.90 24.44
CA ASP A 617 7.38 -2.29 24.83
C ASP A 617 8.41 -3.10 24.04
N ILE A 618 8.91 -2.59 22.90
CA ILE A 618 9.85 -3.31 22.04
C ILE A 618 11.13 -2.53 21.83
N TRP A 619 11.07 -1.36 21.21
CA TRP A 619 12.25 -0.60 20.80
C TRP A 619 12.99 0.00 21.99
N GLY A 620 14.28 -0.26 22.05
CA GLY A 620 15.10 0.25 23.13
C GLY A 620 16.53 -0.25 23.05
N THR A 621 17.29 0.09 24.08
CA THR A 621 18.68 -0.32 24.22
C THR A 621 18.81 -1.45 25.23
N VAL A 622 19.79 -2.32 25.00
CA VAL A 622 20.12 -3.45 25.87
C VAL A 622 21.51 -3.25 26.46
N ASN A 623 21.63 -3.34 27.78
CA ASN A 623 22.90 -3.28 28.48
C ASN A 623 22.93 -4.32 29.59
N SER A 624 24.00 -4.32 30.41
CA SER A 624 24.17 -5.26 31.55
C SER A 624 23.06 -5.16 32.62
N SER A 625 22.35 -4.03 32.69
CA SER A 625 21.27 -3.79 33.64
C SER A 625 19.89 -4.15 33.09
N GLY A 626 19.79 -4.59 31.84
CA GLY A 626 18.53 -4.99 31.21
C GLY A 626 18.16 -4.15 29.97
N ILE A 627 16.87 -4.12 29.65
CA ILE A 627 16.32 -3.40 28.50
C ILE A 627 15.81 -2.02 28.96
N SER A 628 16.21 -0.97 28.24
CA SER A 628 15.66 0.38 28.39
C SER A 628 14.86 0.74 27.16
N HIS A 629 13.54 0.58 27.23
CA HIS A 629 12.64 0.97 26.14
C HIS A 629 12.58 2.49 25.98
N ILE A 630 12.31 2.98 24.80
CA ILE A 630 12.31 4.43 24.47
C ILE A 630 11.39 5.21 25.41
N THR A 631 10.18 4.72 25.67
CA THR A 631 9.22 5.38 26.58
C THR A 631 9.04 4.66 27.92
N GLY A 632 9.88 3.68 28.22
CA GLY A 632 9.92 3.04 29.53
C GLY A 632 8.71 2.19 29.90
N GLY A 633 7.99 1.63 28.92
CA GLY A 633 6.85 0.75 29.20
C GLY A 633 5.56 1.47 29.60
N ASN A 634 5.39 2.73 29.23
CA ASN A 634 4.26 3.55 29.68
C ASN A 634 2.94 3.30 28.91
N PHE A 635 2.95 2.47 27.84
CA PHE A 635 1.76 2.19 27.05
C PHE A 635 0.63 1.56 27.87
N ALA A 636 0.93 0.52 28.63
CA ALA A 636 -0.09 -0.21 29.39
C ALA A 636 -0.87 0.68 30.37
N GLN A 637 -0.19 1.65 30.98
CA GLN A 637 -0.78 2.55 31.99
C GLN A 637 -1.34 3.83 31.38
N GLY A 638 -0.75 4.34 30.31
CA GLY A 638 -1.14 5.60 29.68
C GLY A 638 -2.20 5.45 28.61
N ALA A 639 -2.22 4.34 27.89
CA ALA A 639 -3.06 4.16 26.72
C ALA A 639 -4.50 3.71 27.00
N ASN A 640 -4.88 3.58 28.26
CA ASN A 640 -6.25 3.22 28.66
C ASN A 640 -7.17 4.45 28.90
N THR A 641 -6.66 5.65 28.72
CA THR A 641 -7.43 6.91 28.80
C THR A 641 -7.11 7.80 27.59
N ILE A 642 -8.04 8.63 27.19
CA ILE A 642 -7.78 9.67 26.16
C ILE A 642 -6.78 10.69 26.70
N ASN A 643 -6.88 11.04 27.97
CA ASN A 643 -5.93 11.95 28.62
C ASN A 643 -4.49 11.42 28.55
N GLY A 644 -4.29 10.10 28.68
CA GLY A 644 -2.97 9.48 28.56
C GLY A 644 -2.42 9.57 27.14
N TRP A 645 -3.25 9.37 26.13
CA TRP A 645 -2.87 9.56 24.71
C TRP A 645 -2.48 11.00 24.42
N LEU A 646 -3.22 11.97 24.98
CA LEU A 646 -2.91 13.40 24.81
C LEU A 646 -1.60 13.78 25.53
N ARG A 647 -1.44 13.37 26.78
CA ARG A 647 -0.29 13.71 27.63
C ARG A 647 0.97 12.92 27.28
N ASP A 648 0.88 11.58 27.39
CA ASP A 648 2.06 10.71 27.36
C ASP A 648 2.53 10.42 25.94
N PHE A 649 1.66 10.52 24.95
CA PHE A 649 2.01 10.32 23.56
C PHE A 649 2.15 11.65 22.80
N LEU A 650 1.06 12.39 22.58
CA LEU A 650 1.12 13.59 21.75
C LEU A 650 1.96 14.70 22.37
N TRP A 651 1.68 15.06 23.61
CA TRP A 651 2.41 16.14 24.29
C TRP A 651 3.87 15.78 24.56
N ALA A 652 4.11 14.60 25.10
CA ALA A 652 5.48 14.18 25.46
C ALA A 652 6.34 13.96 24.21
N GLN A 653 5.80 13.35 23.16
CA GLN A 653 6.58 13.03 21.98
C GLN A 653 6.70 14.17 20.95
N SER A 654 5.89 15.21 21.05
CA SER A 654 6.00 16.39 20.18
C SER A 654 7.19 17.29 20.52
N SER A 655 7.84 17.07 21.66
CA SER A 655 8.99 17.90 22.08
C SER A 655 10.12 17.92 21.05
N GLN A 656 10.38 16.81 20.34
CA GLN A 656 11.46 16.77 19.34
C GLN A 656 11.13 17.62 18.12
N VAL A 657 9.91 17.56 17.61
CA VAL A 657 9.51 18.36 16.43
C VAL A 657 9.42 19.84 16.76
N ILE A 658 8.96 20.18 17.96
CA ILE A 658 8.84 21.57 18.41
C ILE A 658 10.21 22.18 18.63
N GLN A 659 11.18 21.43 19.14
CA GLN A 659 12.53 21.89 19.47
C GLN A 659 13.54 21.59 18.35
N SER A 660 13.08 21.32 17.14
CA SER A 660 13.95 20.93 16.01
C SER A 660 14.68 22.11 15.34
N TYR A 661 14.26 23.34 15.56
CA TYR A 661 14.84 24.51 14.91
C TYR A 661 16.32 24.67 15.29
N GLY A 662 17.13 25.03 14.30
CA GLY A 662 18.56 25.13 14.47
C GLY A 662 19.31 23.80 14.47
N SER A 663 18.67 22.72 14.04
CA SER A 663 19.25 21.38 13.93
C SER A 663 19.01 20.76 12.55
N ALA A 664 19.60 19.62 12.30
CA ALA A 664 19.39 18.86 11.07
C ALA A 664 17.94 18.35 10.92
N LEU A 665 17.13 18.39 11.96
CA LEU A 665 15.71 18.03 11.94
C LEU A 665 14.78 19.22 11.75
N SER A 666 15.30 20.42 11.51
CA SER A 666 14.51 21.65 11.45
C SER A 666 13.45 21.66 10.35
N ALA A 667 13.66 20.95 9.24
CA ALA A 667 12.66 20.80 8.19
C ALA A 667 11.41 20.07 8.67
N TYR A 668 11.54 19.11 9.59
CA TYR A 668 10.38 18.47 10.20
C TYR A 668 9.54 19.45 11.00
N GLY A 669 10.18 20.35 11.75
CA GLY A 669 9.48 21.41 12.49
C GLY A 669 8.75 22.38 11.56
N LEU A 670 9.38 22.77 10.46
CA LEU A 670 8.77 23.66 9.47
C LEU A 670 7.56 22.98 8.78
N VAL A 671 7.70 21.72 8.38
CA VAL A 671 6.62 20.96 7.77
C VAL A 671 5.49 20.70 8.78
N PHE A 672 5.82 20.44 10.04
CA PHE A 672 4.82 20.24 11.10
C PHE A 672 3.88 21.46 11.21
N LEU A 673 4.42 22.66 11.25
CA LEU A 673 3.62 23.89 11.28
C LEU A 673 2.93 24.15 9.94
N GLY A 674 3.64 24.01 8.82
CA GLY A 674 3.07 24.20 7.49
C GLY A 674 1.95 23.21 7.17
N ALA A 675 2.07 21.98 7.61
CA ALA A 675 1.04 20.95 7.45
C ALA A 675 -0.21 21.25 8.30
N HIS A 676 -0.03 21.79 9.51
CA HIS A 676 -1.18 22.28 10.29
C HIS A 676 -1.93 23.39 9.55
N PHE A 677 -1.19 24.29 8.91
CA PHE A 677 -1.79 25.34 8.09
C PHE A 677 -2.56 24.73 6.89
N VAL A 678 -1.99 23.77 6.19
CA VAL A 678 -2.66 23.10 5.07
C VAL A 678 -3.95 22.42 5.53
N TRP A 679 -3.91 21.75 6.68
CA TRP A 679 -5.08 21.12 7.26
C TRP A 679 -6.13 22.17 7.65
N ALA A 680 -5.74 23.24 8.33
CA ALA A 680 -6.64 24.34 8.68
C ALA A 680 -7.22 25.02 7.44
N PHE A 681 -6.42 25.19 6.39
CA PHE A 681 -6.86 25.71 5.10
C PHE A 681 -7.98 24.85 4.48
N SER A 682 -7.92 23.53 4.66
CA SER A 682 -8.96 22.62 4.18
C SER A 682 -10.34 22.92 4.77
N LEU A 683 -10.36 23.40 6.03
CA LEU A 683 -11.62 23.67 6.73
C LEU A 683 -12.42 24.79 6.07
N MET A 684 -11.75 25.74 5.40
CA MET A 684 -12.41 26.78 4.63
C MET A 684 -13.26 26.20 3.51
N PHE A 685 -12.76 25.17 2.81
CA PHE A 685 -13.53 24.49 1.75
C PHE A 685 -14.63 23.61 2.32
N LEU A 686 -14.38 22.94 3.45
CA LEU A 686 -15.31 21.98 4.03
C LEU A 686 -16.50 22.65 4.72
N PHE A 687 -16.29 23.80 5.36
CA PHE A 687 -17.29 24.50 6.15
C PHE A 687 -17.91 25.72 5.45
N SER A 688 -17.49 26.03 4.21
CA SER A 688 -18.11 27.07 3.41
C SER A 688 -18.78 26.46 2.16
N GLY A 689 -19.44 27.30 1.39
CA GLY A 689 -20.13 26.90 0.19
C GLY A 689 -19.82 27.81 -1.00
N ARG A 690 -20.11 27.32 -2.18
CA ARG A 690 -19.83 27.97 -3.46
C ARG A 690 -20.44 29.37 -3.57
N GLY A 691 -21.64 29.56 -3.01
CA GLY A 691 -22.39 30.82 -3.12
C GLY A 691 -21.64 32.02 -2.56
N TYR A 692 -21.05 31.89 -1.37
CA TYR A 692 -20.21 32.92 -0.75
C TYR A 692 -19.08 33.36 -1.68
N TRP A 693 -18.37 32.37 -2.24
CA TRP A 693 -17.19 32.64 -3.08
C TRP A 693 -17.56 33.26 -4.43
N GLN A 694 -18.66 32.82 -5.05
CA GLN A 694 -19.12 33.40 -6.28
C GLN A 694 -19.56 34.86 -6.11
N GLU A 695 -20.22 35.16 -5.00
CA GLU A 695 -20.59 36.53 -4.66
C GLU A 695 -19.36 37.41 -4.40
N LEU A 696 -18.35 36.90 -3.72
CA LEU A 696 -17.06 37.59 -3.56
C LEU A 696 -16.41 37.88 -4.92
N ILE A 697 -16.39 36.89 -5.81
CA ILE A 697 -15.82 37.03 -7.18
C ILE A 697 -16.55 38.13 -7.97
N GLU A 698 -17.84 38.29 -7.77
CA GLU A 698 -18.60 39.36 -8.44
C GLU A 698 -18.05 40.75 -8.10
N SER A 699 -17.68 41.02 -6.87
CA SER A 699 -17.07 42.28 -6.46
C SER A 699 -15.66 42.46 -7.03
N ILE A 700 -14.88 41.38 -7.12
CA ILE A 700 -13.56 41.41 -7.73
C ILE A 700 -13.68 41.67 -9.24
N LEU A 701 -14.65 41.07 -9.89
CA LEU A 701 -14.92 41.29 -11.30
C LEU A 701 -15.34 42.74 -11.59
N TRP A 702 -16.11 43.35 -10.69
CA TRP A 702 -16.45 44.76 -10.80
C TRP A 702 -15.19 45.65 -10.89
N ALA A 703 -14.19 45.39 -10.05
CA ALA A 703 -12.96 46.14 -10.06
C ALA A 703 -12.19 45.97 -11.40
N HIS A 704 -12.15 44.77 -11.94
CA HIS A 704 -11.55 44.51 -13.25
C HIS A 704 -12.30 45.20 -14.36
N ASN A 705 -13.63 45.16 -14.33
CA ASN A 705 -14.49 45.88 -15.28
C ASN A 705 -14.23 47.39 -15.24
N LYS A 706 -14.08 47.95 -14.06
CA LYS A 706 -13.80 49.37 -13.86
C LYS A 706 -12.49 49.81 -14.52
N LEU A 707 -11.47 48.93 -14.48
CA LEU A 707 -10.17 49.14 -15.10
C LEU A 707 -10.11 48.65 -16.57
N LYS A 708 -11.23 48.15 -17.13
CA LYS A 708 -11.33 47.58 -18.46
C LYS A 708 -10.37 46.42 -18.73
N VAL A 709 -10.11 45.61 -17.69
CA VAL A 709 -9.22 44.43 -17.75
C VAL A 709 -9.96 43.16 -17.36
N ALA A 710 -11.29 43.12 -17.53
CA ALA A 710 -12.09 41.94 -17.23
C ALA A 710 -11.64 40.75 -18.09
N PRO A 711 -11.44 39.54 -17.48
CA PRO A 711 -11.04 38.35 -18.22
C PRO A 711 -12.13 37.91 -19.21
N ALA A 712 -11.73 37.44 -20.40
CA ALA A 712 -12.63 36.83 -21.35
C ALA A 712 -13.18 35.49 -20.86
N ILE A 713 -12.33 34.69 -20.20
CA ILE A 713 -12.75 33.48 -19.47
C ILE A 713 -13.35 33.95 -18.15
N GLN A 714 -14.68 33.78 -18.03
CA GLN A 714 -15.44 34.32 -16.90
C GLN A 714 -15.04 33.62 -15.60
N PRO A 715 -14.64 34.37 -14.56
CA PRO A 715 -14.27 33.78 -13.28
C PRO A 715 -15.48 33.20 -12.56
N ARG A 716 -15.31 31.97 -12.10
CA ARG A 716 -16.32 31.23 -11.35
C ARG A 716 -15.71 30.62 -10.10
N ALA A 717 -16.47 30.54 -9.03
CA ALA A 717 -16.12 29.77 -7.87
C ALA A 717 -16.00 28.28 -8.24
N LEU A 718 -15.26 27.53 -7.43
CA LEU A 718 -15.18 26.08 -7.59
C LEU A 718 -16.59 25.47 -7.54
N SER A 719 -16.83 24.41 -8.30
CA SER A 719 -18.10 23.68 -8.20
C SER A 719 -18.27 23.09 -6.79
N ILE A 720 -19.49 22.73 -6.42
CA ILE A 720 -19.78 22.16 -5.10
C ILE A 720 -18.95 20.88 -4.86
N THR A 721 -18.93 19.98 -5.82
CA THR A 721 -18.14 18.74 -5.76
C THR A 721 -16.65 19.01 -5.74
N GLN A 722 -16.17 19.96 -6.52
CA GLN A 722 -14.77 20.36 -6.51
C GLN A 722 -14.35 20.94 -5.16
N GLY A 723 -15.18 21.77 -4.55
CA GLY A 723 -14.91 22.31 -3.22
C GLY A 723 -14.75 21.21 -2.18
N ARG A 724 -15.59 20.20 -2.23
CA ARG A 724 -15.48 19.00 -1.37
C ARG A 724 -14.19 18.23 -1.64
N ALA A 725 -13.84 18.05 -2.91
CA ALA A 725 -12.61 17.34 -3.31
C ALA A 725 -11.35 18.07 -2.84
N VAL A 726 -11.29 19.39 -3.06
CA VAL A 726 -10.16 20.23 -2.61
C VAL A 726 -10.07 20.23 -1.09
N GLY A 727 -11.21 20.32 -0.42
CA GLY A 727 -11.26 20.27 1.04
C GLY A 727 -10.71 18.97 1.61
N VAL A 728 -11.19 17.82 1.15
CA VAL A 728 -10.71 16.53 1.65
C VAL A 728 -9.25 16.27 1.26
N ALA A 729 -8.82 16.69 0.06
CA ALA A 729 -7.44 16.54 -0.37
C ALA A 729 -6.47 17.32 0.54
N HIS A 730 -6.79 18.58 0.87
CA HIS A 730 -5.96 19.36 1.77
C HIS A 730 -6.04 18.89 3.23
N TYR A 731 -7.19 18.38 3.66
CA TYR A 731 -7.35 17.75 4.97
C TYR A 731 -6.42 16.55 5.12
N LEU A 732 -6.43 15.66 4.14
CA LEU A 732 -5.57 14.47 4.13
C LEU A 732 -4.09 14.84 4.01
N LEU A 733 -3.75 15.73 3.10
CA LEU A 733 -2.37 16.17 2.90
C LEU A 733 -1.80 16.80 4.18
N GLY A 734 -2.52 17.73 4.76
CA GLY A 734 -2.08 18.41 5.98
C GLY A 734 -2.01 17.46 7.17
N GLY A 735 -3.00 16.60 7.35
CA GLY A 735 -3.03 15.62 8.44
C GLY A 735 -1.94 14.56 8.32
N ILE A 736 -1.71 14.03 7.13
CA ILE A 736 -0.67 13.02 6.89
C ILE A 736 0.72 13.64 7.04
N ALA A 737 0.96 14.81 6.49
CA ALA A 737 2.25 15.51 6.60
C ALA A 737 2.55 15.91 8.06
N THR A 738 1.55 16.32 8.83
CA THR A 738 1.69 16.60 10.26
C THR A 738 2.14 15.34 11.03
N THR A 739 1.48 14.22 10.79
CA THR A 739 1.83 12.95 11.41
C THR A 739 3.24 12.49 11.00
N TRP A 740 3.59 12.63 9.73
CA TRP A 740 4.91 12.30 9.22
C TRP A 740 6.00 13.09 9.92
N SER A 741 5.85 14.42 10.03
CA SER A 741 6.83 15.28 10.70
C SER A 741 6.99 14.94 12.18
N PHE A 742 5.89 14.75 12.86
CA PHE A 742 5.84 14.35 14.27
C PHE A 742 6.57 13.02 14.50
N PHE A 743 6.26 12.01 13.69
CA PHE A 743 6.85 10.68 13.80
C PHE A 743 8.35 10.68 13.52
N LEU A 744 8.77 11.28 12.42
CA LEU A 744 10.17 11.23 12.00
C LEU A 744 11.07 12.08 12.90
N ALA A 745 10.64 13.27 13.29
CA ALA A 745 11.42 14.09 14.23
C ALA A 745 11.63 13.32 15.55
N ARG A 746 10.60 12.69 16.07
CA ARG A 746 10.67 11.87 17.30
C ARG A 746 11.62 10.69 17.13
N ILE A 747 11.36 9.84 16.15
CA ILE A 747 12.08 8.56 16.05
C ILE A 747 13.54 8.74 15.61
N ILE A 748 13.83 9.73 14.77
CA ILE A 748 15.21 10.03 14.38
C ILE A 748 16.00 10.61 15.56
N ALA A 749 15.36 11.43 16.40
CA ALA A 749 16.02 12.01 17.58
C ALA A 749 16.28 10.99 18.69
N VAL A 750 15.37 10.07 18.94
CA VAL A 750 15.44 9.15 20.11
C VAL A 750 15.62 7.68 19.73
N GLY A 751 15.42 7.31 18.50
CA GLY A 751 15.56 5.94 18.00
C GLY A 751 17.01 5.55 17.57
#